data_0e01d6cb8097deb489180a0562219935
#
_entry.id   0e01d6cb8097deb489180a0562219935
#
_cell.length_a   1.000
_cell.length_b   1.000
_cell.length_c   1.000
_cell.angle_alpha   90.00
_cell.angle_beta   90.00
_cell.angle_gamma   90.00
#
_symmetry.space_group_name_H-M   'P 1'
#
loop_
_entity.id
_entity.type
_entity.pdbx_description
1 polymer ?
#
loop_
_entity_poly.entity_id
_entity_poly.type
_entity_poly.pdbx_seq_one_letter_code
_entity_poly.pdbx_strand_id
1 'polypeptide(L)'
;MFKSMIVAAAVLLSTHAIAQQFSITGTVKNGKSNQVLAGASVQLENQNRFAVTDEFGRFRIEKLPVGDYSMLIRFIGFQEKTENVSLTQNVNVTVTLDESVQLTDEVVVYATRANEKTPTTFTNVSGQALSKQNFGQDMPLLLNWTPSLVTTSDAGAGVGYTGLRIRGSDASRINVTINGIPYNDSESQGTYWVDIPDVASSTQSVQVQRGVGTSTNGGSAFGGSVNLQTTSLRTDPYAEGMIAAGSFNTQRYTMKAGTGLINDRWAFDAKVSKITSDGYVDRASSDLGSYYLSGGYYGKKTVIKAITFGGHEKTYQSWNGNDSETIKTNRTFNSAGALYDEAGNVKGYYDNEIDNYNQDHYQLHVTQQLSDHWNANVSLHYTYGRGYYEQYKQGKAFSDLGLNDLVLKDTIISSGDFIVRKWLDNKFYGGTFSFNYDKEKTNLTIGGAFNQYGHAKHYGEIIWAQYAASSQIRQHYYDGLSQKNDFNIYAKWNYEISPALNAFIDLQYRYVGYTTAGTDDDLVPYDISDKFNFFNPKAGLSYSLSAKDILYASYAIANREPNRTDYVNGDVKPKHEKLGNLEAGWRRNSDRYAFEANYYLMNYTDQLVLTGKLDNVGNPIRANVGKSYRTGVELSGTIRLTERWSWNANATWSRNKNKDYVADFGNVDEKKNTSIVLSPDWIAGSQLSCNAFRNFQVTLLSKYVGKQYLDNTQTESLTLDSYFINDLRFNYTLSPRGMKELGLSLLVNNLFDVKYSSNGATYGDGVAYYFPQAGTNFMAMMTLKF
;
A
#
# COMPACT_ATOMS: atom_id res chain seq x y z
N MET A 1 4.63 -61.67 -54.22
CA MET A 1 5.48 -60.66 -53.56
C MET A 1 5.20 -59.24 -53.98
N PHE A 2 4.67 -58.99 -55.20
CA PHE A 2 4.42 -57.63 -55.68
C PHE A 2 3.12 -56.92 -55.14
N LYS A 3 2.13 -57.71 -54.68
CA LYS A 3 0.89 -57.13 -54.12
C LYS A 3 1.00 -56.67 -52.66
N SER A 4 1.96 -57.18 -51.92
CA SER A 4 2.18 -56.78 -50.51
C SER A 4 3.03 -55.50 -50.38
N MET A 5 3.78 -55.10 -51.38
CA MET A 5 4.56 -53.88 -51.39
C MET A 5 3.72 -52.63 -51.72
N ILE A 6 2.63 -52.79 -52.46
CA ILE A 6 1.73 -51.67 -52.84
C ILE A 6 0.85 -51.28 -51.65
N VAL A 7 0.48 -52.19 -50.77
CA VAL A 7 -0.29 -51.90 -49.54
C VAL A 7 0.60 -51.22 -48.48
N ALA A 8 1.88 -51.61 -48.39
CA ALA A 8 2.84 -50.97 -47.48
C ALA A 8 3.23 -49.55 -47.92
N ALA A 9 3.26 -49.28 -49.23
CA ALA A 9 3.49 -47.90 -49.74
C ALA A 9 2.25 -47.01 -49.64
N ALA A 10 1.04 -47.52 -49.63
CA ALA A 10 -0.19 -46.76 -49.41
C ALA A 10 -0.43 -46.38 -47.95
N VAL A 11 0.14 -47.13 -47.00
CA VAL A 11 0.07 -46.83 -45.56
C VAL A 11 1.14 -45.81 -45.14
N LEU A 12 2.23 -45.65 -45.88
CA LEU A 12 3.29 -44.67 -45.65
C LEU A 12 3.00 -43.28 -46.29
N LEU A 13 1.93 -43.14 -47.07
CA LEU A 13 1.45 -41.89 -47.64
C LEU A 13 0.21 -41.34 -46.92
N SER A 14 -0.07 -41.73 -45.65
CA SER A 14 -0.90 -40.94 -44.78
C SER A 14 -0.08 -39.69 -44.37
N THR A 15 -0.04 -38.76 -45.31
CA THR A 15 0.40 -37.36 -45.03
C THR A 15 -0.34 -36.88 -43.82
N HIS A 16 0.36 -36.72 -42.75
CA HIS A 16 -0.11 -35.87 -41.68
C HIS A 16 -0.40 -34.52 -42.31
N ALA A 17 -1.65 -34.22 -42.61
CA ALA A 17 -2.09 -32.87 -42.92
C ALA A 17 -1.78 -32.06 -41.65
N ILE A 18 -0.62 -31.42 -41.62
CA ILE A 18 -0.28 -30.42 -40.57
C ILE A 18 -1.31 -29.34 -40.83
N ALA A 19 -2.40 -29.35 -40.09
CA ALA A 19 -3.38 -28.28 -40.10
C ALA A 19 -2.62 -26.97 -39.87
N GLN A 20 -2.60 -26.12 -40.90
CA GLN A 20 -1.93 -24.83 -40.83
C GLN A 20 -2.57 -24.02 -39.70
N GLN A 21 -1.79 -23.69 -38.69
CA GLN A 21 -2.27 -22.99 -37.48
C GLN A 21 -1.81 -21.55 -37.55
N PHE A 22 -2.74 -20.63 -37.28
CA PHE A 22 -2.49 -19.20 -37.27
C PHE A 22 -2.74 -18.59 -35.91
N SER A 23 -2.43 -17.32 -35.75
CA SER A 23 -2.68 -16.54 -34.53
C SER A 23 -3.46 -15.28 -34.82
N ILE A 24 -4.36 -14.93 -33.92
CA ILE A 24 -4.98 -13.62 -33.83
C ILE A 24 -4.22 -12.85 -32.76
N THR A 25 -3.64 -11.72 -33.16
CA THR A 25 -3.01 -10.74 -32.26
C THR A 25 -3.78 -9.44 -32.35
N GLY A 26 -3.74 -8.61 -31.33
CA GLY A 26 -4.37 -7.31 -31.41
C GLY A 26 -4.10 -6.41 -30.22
N THR A 27 -4.65 -5.19 -30.30
CA THR A 27 -4.58 -4.19 -29.23
C THR A 27 -5.99 -3.69 -28.94
N VAL A 28 -6.36 -3.64 -27.65
CA VAL A 28 -7.64 -3.09 -27.19
C VAL A 28 -7.40 -1.68 -26.67
N LYS A 29 -8.23 -0.73 -27.12
CA LYS A 29 -8.11 0.70 -26.78
C LYS A 29 -9.46 1.28 -26.38
N ASN A 30 -9.42 2.36 -25.57
CA ASN A 30 -10.57 3.21 -25.31
C ASN A 30 -10.92 4.02 -26.57
N GLY A 31 -12.15 3.94 -27.05
CA GLY A 31 -12.63 4.65 -28.26
C GLY A 31 -12.59 6.17 -28.13
N LYS A 32 -12.74 6.71 -26.91
CA LYS A 32 -12.75 8.17 -26.65
C LYS A 32 -11.36 8.74 -26.41
N SER A 33 -10.53 8.07 -25.62
CA SER A 33 -9.19 8.55 -25.24
C SER A 33 -8.05 7.97 -26.07
N ASN A 34 -8.32 6.95 -26.87
CA ASN A 34 -7.35 6.15 -27.64
C ASN A 34 -6.26 5.46 -26.76
N GLN A 35 -6.49 5.42 -25.46
CA GLN A 35 -5.63 4.72 -24.51
C GLN A 35 -5.72 3.21 -24.65
N VAL A 36 -4.62 2.52 -24.42
CA VAL A 36 -4.60 1.07 -24.36
C VAL A 36 -5.28 0.57 -23.08
N LEU A 37 -6.07 -0.49 -23.21
CA LEU A 37 -6.80 -1.10 -22.12
C LEU A 37 -6.07 -2.38 -21.67
N ALA A 38 -5.27 -2.26 -20.63
CA ALA A 38 -4.57 -3.40 -20.00
C ALA A 38 -5.54 -4.19 -19.11
N GLY A 39 -5.57 -5.52 -19.26
CA GLY A 39 -6.47 -6.38 -18.50
C GLY A 39 -7.83 -6.63 -19.18
N ALA A 40 -8.04 -6.16 -20.41
CA ALA A 40 -9.24 -6.50 -21.17
C ALA A 40 -9.26 -7.99 -21.53
N SER A 41 -10.41 -8.64 -21.35
CA SER A 41 -10.64 -10.04 -21.72
C SER A 41 -11.04 -10.14 -23.18
N VAL A 42 -10.39 -11.02 -23.93
CA VAL A 42 -10.70 -11.34 -25.32
C VAL A 42 -11.01 -12.83 -25.41
N GLN A 43 -12.24 -13.20 -25.65
CA GLN A 43 -12.72 -14.57 -25.69
C GLN A 43 -13.20 -14.94 -27.09
N LEU A 44 -12.84 -16.10 -27.61
CA LEU A 44 -13.44 -16.64 -28.83
C LEU A 44 -14.79 -17.27 -28.48
N GLU A 45 -15.87 -16.77 -29.09
CA GLU A 45 -17.19 -17.35 -28.91
C GLU A 45 -17.20 -18.80 -29.40
N ASN A 46 -17.94 -19.66 -28.68
CA ASN A 46 -18.06 -21.09 -28.97
C ASN A 46 -16.75 -21.90 -28.88
N GLN A 47 -15.68 -21.32 -28.34
CA GLN A 47 -14.43 -22.01 -28.07
C GLN A 47 -13.91 -21.64 -26.67
N ASN A 48 -13.37 -22.61 -25.95
CA ASN A 48 -12.79 -22.35 -24.63
C ASN A 48 -11.36 -21.76 -24.76
N ARG A 49 -11.25 -20.66 -25.52
CA ARG A 49 -10.00 -19.94 -25.76
C ARG A 49 -10.18 -18.47 -25.45
N PHE A 50 -9.31 -17.94 -24.63
CA PHE A 50 -9.32 -16.54 -24.23
C PHE A 50 -7.88 -16.01 -24.12
N ALA A 51 -7.75 -14.70 -24.17
CA ALA A 51 -6.54 -13.95 -23.83
C ALA A 51 -6.92 -12.75 -22.98
N VAL A 52 -5.99 -12.25 -22.18
CA VAL A 52 -6.12 -11.00 -21.45
C VAL A 52 -5.07 -10.05 -21.97
N THR A 53 -5.42 -8.78 -22.17
CA THR A 53 -4.48 -7.78 -22.68
C THR A 53 -3.39 -7.49 -21.67
N ASP A 54 -2.16 -7.35 -22.15
CA ASP A 54 -0.99 -6.95 -21.38
C ASP A 54 -1.02 -5.45 -20.99
N GLU A 55 0.02 -4.96 -20.34
CA GLU A 55 0.19 -3.56 -19.96
C GLU A 55 0.19 -2.56 -21.14
N PHE A 56 0.37 -3.06 -22.37
CA PHE A 56 0.26 -2.31 -23.62
C PHE A 56 -1.08 -2.50 -24.32
N GLY A 57 -2.07 -3.08 -23.63
CA GLY A 57 -3.39 -3.37 -24.17
C GLY A 57 -3.40 -4.47 -25.23
N ARG A 58 -2.40 -5.33 -25.33
CA ARG A 58 -2.25 -6.33 -26.38
C ARG A 58 -2.67 -7.70 -25.93
N PHE A 59 -3.26 -8.43 -26.87
CA PHE A 59 -3.60 -9.84 -26.69
C PHE A 59 -3.05 -10.70 -27.81
N ARG A 60 -2.96 -12.01 -27.56
CA ARG A 60 -2.56 -13.02 -28.56
C ARG A 60 -3.26 -14.34 -28.28
N ILE A 61 -3.95 -14.86 -29.30
CA ILE A 61 -4.56 -16.18 -29.29
C ILE A 61 -3.91 -16.98 -30.43
N GLU A 62 -3.24 -18.08 -30.05
CA GLU A 62 -2.42 -18.88 -30.99
C GLU A 62 -3.04 -20.23 -31.31
N LYS A 63 -2.48 -20.90 -32.31
CA LYS A 63 -2.83 -22.27 -32.74
C LYS A 63 -4.30 -22.41 -33.12
N LEU A 64 -4.80 -21.45 -33.89
CA LEU A 64 -6.13 -21.48 -34.42
C LEU A 64 -6.09 -22.06 -35.84
N PRO A 65 -6.96 -23.02 -36.21
CA PRO A 65 -7.16 -23.47 -37.58
C PRO A 65 -7.62 -22.31 -38.51
N VAL A 66 -7.54 -22.49 -39.79
CA VAL A 66 -8.23 -21.62 -40.78
C VAL A 66 -9.71 -21.64 -40.45
N GLY A 67 -10.35 -20.45 -40.42
CA GLY A 67 -11.79 -20.33 -40.16
C GLY A 67 -12.19 -18.92 -39.76
N ASP A 68 -13.48 -18.74 -39.58
CA ASP A 68 -14.07 -17.49 -39.10
C ASP A 68 -14.25 -17.57 -37.58
N TYR A 69 -13.81 -16.53 -36.90
CA TYR A 69 -13.84 -16.41 -35.46
C TYR A 69 -14.59 -15.18 -35.04
N SER A 70 -15.49 -15.32 -34.09
CA SER A 70 -16.14 -14.23 -33.39
C SER A 70 -15.41 -14.03 -32.03
N MET A 71 -14.82 -12.87 -31.84
CA MET A 71 -14.14 -12.50 -30.60
C MET A 71 -15.03 -11.58 -29.81
N LEU A 72 -15.36 -11.96 -28.60
CA LEU A 72 -16.03 -11.11 -27.62
C LEU A 72 -14.99 -10.44 -26.73
N ILE A 73 -14.92 -9.13 -26.80
CA ILE A 73 -13.98 -8.30 -26.05
C ILE A 73 -14.74 -7.60 -24.93
N ARG A 74 -14.26 -7.77 -23.70
CA ARG A 74 -14.83 -7.17 -22.49
C ARG A 74 -13.75 -6.46 -21.70
N PHE A 75 -14.07 -5.27 -21.25
CA PHE A 75 -13.27 -4.56 -20.28
C PHE A 75 -14.22 -3.82 -19.34
N ILE A 76 -13.89 -3.83 -18.07
CA ILE A 76 -14.75 -3.22 -17.05
C ILE A 76 -14.90 -1.72 -17.34
N GLY A 77 -16.15 -1.21 -17.35
CA GLY A 77 -16.46 0.18 -17.70
C GLY A 77 -16.62 0.47 -19.19
N PHE A 78 -16.56 -0.58 -20.02
CA PHE A 78 -16.72 -0.46 -21.45
C PHE A 78 -17.86 -1.34 -21.96
N GLN A 79 -18.48 -0.92 -23.05
CA GLN A 79 -19.42 -1.75 -23.77
C GLN A 79 -18.68 -2.95 -24.34
N GLU A 80 -19.22 -4.15 -24.13
CA GLU A 80 -18.67 -5.33 -24.78
C GLU A 80 -18.80 -5.19 -26.30
N LYS A 81 -17.79 -5.66 -27.00
CA LYS A 81 -17.74 -5.62 -28.46
C LYS A 81 -17.41 -6.97 -29.01
N THR A 82 -18.19 -7.39 -29.97
CA THR A 82 -17.89 -8.56 -30.78
C THR A 82 -17.20 -8.15 -32.06
N GLU A 83 -16.03 -8.73 -32.36
CA GLU A 83 -15.24 -8.49 -33.56
C GLU A 83 -15.08 -9.80 -34.31
N ASN A 84 -15.49 -9.81 -35.59
CA ASN A 84 -15.39 -10.99 -36.46
C ASN A 84 -14.09 -10.98 -37.25
N VAL A 85 -13.34 -12.08 -37.21
CA VAL A 85 -12.05 -12.23 -37.86
C VAL A 85 -12.03 -13.48 -38.73
N SER A 86 -11.82 -13.32 -40.06
CA SER A 86 -11.54 -14.43 -40.96
C SER A 86 -10.04 -14.73 -40.95
N LEU A 87 -9.67 -15.88 -40.42
CA LEU A 87 -8.30 -16.30 -40.19
C LEU A 87 -7.82 -17.22 -41.29
N THR A 88 -7.22 -16.64 -42.35
CA THR A 88 -6.54 -17.38 -43.42
C THR A 88 -5.01 -17.24 -43.32
N GLN A 89 -4.53 -16.34 -42.53
CA GLN A 89 -3.13 -16.06 -42.17
C GLN A 89 -3.08 -15.45 -40.77
N ASN A 90 -1.88 -15.16 -40.23
CA ASN A 90 -1.79 -14.42 -38.97
C ASN A 90 -2.40 -13.02 -39.12
N VAL A 91 -3.32 -12.68 -38.25
CA VAL A 91 -4.07 -11.41 -38.28
C VAL A 91 -3.71 -10.57 -37.03
N ASN A 92 -3.59 -9.25 -37.25
CA ASN A 92 -3.45 -8.28 -36.20
C ASN A 92 -4.60 -7.27 -36.25
N VAL A 93 -5.37 -7.16 -35.15
CA VAL A 93 -6.56 -6.29 -35.06
C VAL A 93 -6.38 -5.20 -34.02
N THR A 94 -6.98 -4.05 -34.28
CA THR A 94 -7.12 -3.02 -33.23
C THR A 94 -8.61 -2.89 -32.91
N VAL A 95 -8.95 -3.18 -31.65
CA VAL A 95 -10.33 -3.10 -31.18
C VAL A 95 -10.45 -1.87 -30.29
N THR A 96 -11.42 -1.01 -30.61
CA THR A 96 -11.79 0.12 -29.74
C THR A 96 -13.07 -0.24 -29.00
N LEU A 97 -13.06 -0.11 -27.68
CA LEU A 97 -14.23 -0.23 -26.85
C LEU A 97 -14.73 1.15 -26.47
N ASP A 98 -16.04 1.35 -26.57
CA ASP A 98 -16.70 2.56 -26.12
C ASP A 98 -17.00 2.45 -24.63
N GLU A 99 -16.82 3.54 -23.89
CA GLU A 99 -17.13 3.58 -22.46
C GLU A 99 -18.61 3.21 -22.24
N SER A 100 -18.83 2.27 -21.34
CA SER A 100 -20.19 1.86 -20.97
C SER A 100 -20.80 2.89 -20.04
N VAL A 101 -22.03 3.33 -20.37
CA VAL A 101 -22.87 4.11 -19.45
C VAL A 101 -23.50 3.20 -18.37
N GLN A 102 -23.26 1.88 -18.43
CA GLN A 102 -23.70 1.00 -17.36
C GLN A 102 -22.90 1.26 -16.09
N LEU A 103 -23.60 1.51 -15.01
CA LEU A 103 -23.05 1.63 -13.66
C LEU A 103 -22.31 0.35 -13.31
N THR A 104 -21.00 0.42 -13.34
CA THR A 104 -20.10 -0.58 -12.76
C THR A 104 -19.44 0.01 -11.53
N ASP A 105 -18.76 -0.80 -10.74
CA ASP A 105 -17.92 -0.37 -9.59
C ASP A 105 -16.95 0.78 -9.95
N GLU A 106 -16.72 1.03 -11.22
CA GLU A 106 -15.78 2.05 -11.72
C GLU A 106 -16.21 3.49 -11.46
N VAL A 107 -17.50 3.80 -11.33
CA VAL A 107 -17.94 5.19 -11.10
C VAL A 107 -17.36 5.75 -9.79
N VAL A 108 -17.26 4.94 -8.75
CA VAL A 108 -16.59 5.33 -7.49
C VAL A 108 -15.09 5.50 -7.70
N VAL A 109 -14.48 4.61 -8.48
CA VAL A 109 -13.03 4.63 -8.78
C VAL A 109 -12.63 5.88 -9.55
N TYR A 110 -13.38 6.27 -10.57
CA TYR A 110 -13.09 7.49 -11.35
C TYR A 110 -13.22 8.76 -10.51
N ALA A 111 -14.15 8.81 -9.58
CA ALA A 111 -14.34 9.97 -8.72
C ALA A 111 -13.15 10.18 -7.77
N THR A 112 -12.52 9.10 -7.27
CA THR A 112 -11.49 9.15 -6.22
C THR A 112 -10.06 9.13 -6.75
N ARG A 113 -9.84 8.74 -8.02
CA ARG A 113 -8.50 8.55 -8.60
C ARG A 113 -8.11 9.66 -9.56
N ALA A 114 -6.80 9.85 -9.69
CA ALA A 114 -6.23 10.66 -10.75
C ALA A 114 -6.28 9.90 -12.07
N ASN A 115 -6.47 10.63 -13.16
CA ASN A 115 -6.41 10.13 -14.54
C ASN A 115 -5.42 10.96 -15.35
N GLU A 116 -5.25 10.68 -16.62
CA GLU A 116 -4.26 11.35 -17.48
C GLU A 116 -4.53 12.86 -17.64
N LYS A 117 -5.80 13.30 -17.55
CA LYS A 117 -6.16 14.73 -17.58
C LYS A 117 -5.89 15.43 -16.24
N THR A 118 -5.69 14.67 -15.16
CA THR A 118 -5.37 15.24 -13.83
C THR A 118 -3.90 15.62 -13.79
N PRO A 119 -3.56 16.88 -13.52
CA PRO A 119 -2.17 17.36 -13.49
C PRO A 119 -1.49 16.99 -12.16
N THR A 120 -1.38 15.71 -11.87
CA THR A 120 -0.72 15.14 -10.68
C THR A 120 0.04 13.88 -11.02
N THR A 121 1.03 13.54 -10.24
CA THR A 121 1.90 12.37 -10.44
C THR A 121 1.27 11.15 -9.81
N PHE A 122 1.08 10.08 -10.56
CA PHE A 122 0.52 8.83 -10.04
C PHE A 122 1.11 7.60 -10.73
N THR A 123 0.95 6.45 -10.07
CA THR A 123 1.31 5.12 -10.61
C THR A 123 0.18 4.16 -10.31
N ASN A 124 -0.28 3.44 -11.32
CA ASN A 124 -1.28 2.38 -11.18
C ASN A 124 -0.60 1.02 -11.14
N VAL A 125 -0.97 0.18 -10.16
CA VAL A 125 -0.54 -1.21 -10.04
C VAL A 125 -1.77 -2.09 -10.14
N SER A 126 -1.84 -2.94 -11.17
CA SER A 126 -2.99 -3.82 -11.38
C SER A 126 -2.96 -5.01 -10.43
N GLY A 127 -4.14 -5.60 -10.13
CA GLY A 127 -4.24 -6.81 -9.32
C GLY A 127 -3.50 -8.00 -9.96
N GLN A 128 -3.40 -8.06 -11.28
CA GLN A 128 -2.58 -9.07 -11.95
C GLN A 128 -1.08 -8.89 -11.66
N ALA A 129 -0.58 -7.65 -11.64
CA ALA A 129 0.80 -7.36 -11.27
C ALA A 129 1.06 -7.67 -9.78
N LEU A 130 0.10 -7.34 -8.91
CA LEU A 130 0.16 -7.69 -7.48
C LEU A 130 0.17 -9.20 -7.29
N SER A 131 -0.72 -9.96 -7.93
CA SER A 131 -0.83 -11.40 -7.73
C SER A 131 0.43 -12.18 -8.13
N LYS A 132 1.17 -11.71 -9.16
CA LYS A 132 2.43 -12.32 -9.60
C LYS A 132 3.57 -12.19 -8.60
N GLN A 133 3.47 -11.26 -7.66
CA GLN A 133 4.53 -10.97 -6.67
C GLN A 133 4.06 -11.10 -5.22
N ASN A 134 2.80 -11.43 -4.98
CA ASN A 134 2.26 -11.61 -3.63
C ASN A 134 2.51 -13.04 -3.13
N PHE A 135 3.62 -13.25 -2.47
CA PHE A 135 3.98 -14.51 -1.80
C PHE A 135 3.54 -14.52 -0.31
N GLY A 136 2.92 -13.45 0.17
CA GLY A 136 2.50 -13.28 1.56
C GLY A 136 3.14 -12.05 2.24
N GLN A 137 3.98 -11.32 1.50
CA GLN A 137 4.51 -10.03 1.99
C GLN A 137 3.38 -9.01 2.11
N ASP A 138 3.56 -8.05 3.01
CA ASP A 138 2.63 -6.95 3.18
C ASP A 138 2.63 -5.98 1.99
N MET A 139 1.56 -5.23 1.85
CA MET A 139 1.32 -4.32 0.74
C MET A 139 2.50 -3.35 0.45
N PRO A 140 3.20 -2.73 1.43
CA PRO A 140 4.34 -1.88 1.16
C PRO A 140 5.40 -2.54 0.26
N LEU A 141 5.74 -3.81 0.55
CA LEU A 141 6.78 -4.54 -0.20
C LEU A 141 6.36 -4.79 -1.66
N LEU A 142 5.07 -4.99 -1.91
CA LEU A 142 4.52 -5.14 -3.26
C LEU A 142 4.56 -3.83 -4.06
N LEU A 143 4.63 -2.68 -3.37
CA LEU A 143 4.72 -1.35 -3.97
C LEU A 143 6.16 -0.82 -4.07
N ASN A 144 7.17 -1.57 -3.60
CA ASN A 144 8.57 -1.14 -3.52
C ASN A 144 9.17 -0.63 -4.85
N TRP A 145 8.63 -1.06 -5.97
CA TRP A 145 9.09 -0.69 -7.32
C TRP A 145 8.44 0.59 -7.86
N THR A 146 7.63 1.26 -7.05
CA THR A 146 7.06 2.58 -7.38
C THR A 146 8.12 3.68 -7.24
N PRO A 147 8.13 4.71 -8.10
CA PRO A 147 9.07 5.83 -7.97
C PRO A 147 8.99 6.52 -6.61
N SER A 148 10.12 6.98 -6.08
CA SER A 148 10.27 7.73 -4.82
C SER A 148 9.81 6.98 -3.57
N LEU A 149 9.59 5.66 -3.62
CA LEU A 149 9.09 4.85 -2.52
C LEU A 149 10.22 4.06 -1.86
N VAL A 150 10.27 4.08 -0.54
CA VAL A 150 11.15 3.26 0.31
C VAL A 150 10.27 2.44 1.25
N THR A 151 10.57 1.15 1.39
CA THR A 151 9.85 0.22 2.27
C THR A 151 10.70 -0.17 3.47
N THR A 152 10.05 -0.50 4.57
CA THR A 152 10.68 -0.97 5.81
C THR A 152 10.03 -2.27 6.28
N SER A 153 10.78 -3.09 7.02
CA SER A 153 10.29 -4.29 7.70
C SER A 153 11.06 -4.47 9.01
N ASP A 154 10.37 -4.52 10.13
CA ASP A 154 11.00 -4.62 11.45
C ASP A 154 11.45 -6.06 11.73
N ALA A 155 10.64 -7.05 11.34
CA ALA A 155 11.01 -8.47 11.39
C ALA A 155 12.05 -8.87 10.32
N GLY A 156 12.39 -7.98 9.39
CA GLY A 156 13.43 -8.16 8.38
C GLY A 156 13.12 -9.13 7.23
N ALA A 157 11.91 -9.68 7.17
CA ALA A 157 11.47 -10.66 6.16
C ALA A 157 10.22 -10.24 5.36
N GLY A 158 9.71 -9.02 5.58
CA GLY A 158 8.58 -8.46 4.83
C GLY A 158 7.19 -8.93 5.25
N VAL A 159 7.06 -9.61 6.39
CA VAL A 159 5.81 -10.01 7.04
C VAL A 159 5.79 -9.42 8.45
N GLY A 160 4.65 -8.95 8.92
CA GLY A 160 4.48 -8.32 10.23
C GLY A 160 4.48 -6.80 10.14
N TYR A 161 5.30 -6.12 10.98
CA TYR A 161 5.39 -4.67 10.94
C TYR A 161 6.20 -4.20 9.73
N THR A 162 5.50 -3.58 8.80
CA THR A 162 6.07 -3.03 7.56
C THR A 162 5.57 -1.61 7.33
N GLY A 163 6.38 -0.80 6.66
CA GLY A 163 6.06 0.58 6.38
C GLY A 163 6.50 1.03 5.00
N LEU A 164 6.05 2.23 4.62
CA LEU A 164 6.49 2.88 3.39
C LEU A 164 6.66 4.39 3.60
N ARG A 165 7.59 4.97 2.83
CA ARG A 165 7.82 6.42 2.72
C ARG A 165 7.76 6.82 1.25
N ILE A 166 7.14 7.97 0.95
CA ILE A 166 7.05 8.52 -0.41
C ILE A 166 7.69 9.89 -0.41
N ARG A 167 8.68 10.14 -1.28
CA ARG A 167 9.45 11.39 -1.34
C ARG A 167 10.04 11.77 0.03
N GLY A 168 10.41 10.78 0.86
CA GLY A 168 10.88 10.96 2.23
C GLY A 168 9.79 11.35 3.25
N SER A 169 8.52 11.46 2.86
CA SER A 169 7.41 11.64 3.79
C SER A 169 7.11 10.34 4.51
N ASP A 170 6.97 10.38 5.81
CA ASP A 170 6.67 9.21 6.65
C ASP A 170 5.21 8.72 6.50
N ALA A 171 4.92 7.52 7.01
CA ALA A 171 3.63 6.85 6.87
C ALA A 171 2.44 7.69 7.37
N SER A 172 2.63 8.54 8.39
CA SER A 172 1.56 9.38 8.91
C SER A 172 1.13 10.50 7.95
N ARG A 173 1.92 10.78 6.91
CA ARG A 173 1.64 11.77 5.85
C ARG A 173 1.20 11.15 4.53
N ILE A 174 1.02 9.83 4.54
CA ILE A 174 0.55 9.07 3.38
C ILE A 174 -0.86 8.60 3.66
N ASN A 175 -1.81 9.14 2.91
CA ASN A 175 -3.19 8.74 3.04
C ASN A 175 -3.42 7.38 2.37
N VAL A 176 -4.08 6.47 3.06
CA VAL A 176 -4.50 5.19 2.53
C VAL A 176 -6.02 5.13 2.50
N THR A 177 -6.58 4.75 1.37
CA THR A 177 -8.02 4.50 1.25
C THR A 177 -8.29 3.12 0.70
N ILE A 178 -9.36 2.50 1.19
CA ILE A 178 -9.90 1.24 0.65
C ILE A 178 -11.32 1.53 0.15
N ASN A 179 -11.52 1.43 -1.17
CA ASN A 179 -12.77 1.78 -1.85
C ASN A 179 -13.22 3.23 -1.61
N GLY A 180 -12.26 4.17 -1.48
CA GLY A 180 -12.55 5.59 -1.21
C GLY A 180 -12.85 5.91 0.26
N ILE A 181 -12.81 4.93 1.16
CA ILE A 181 -12.97 5.13 2.61
C ILE A 181 -11.58 5.25 3.25
N PRO A 182 -11.33 6.27 4.10
CA PRO A 182 -10.06 6.41 4.82
C PRO A 182 -9.75 5.18 5.68
N TYR A 183 -8.49 4.72 5.62
CA TYR A 183 -8.03 3.57 6.37
C TYR A 183 -7.04 3.95 7.48
N ASN A 184 -6.30 5.05 7.33
CA ASN A 184 -5.36 5.50 8.37
C ASN A 184 -6.03 5.57 9.73
N ASP A 185 -5.34 5.12 10.78
CA ASP A 185 -5.78 5.35 12.14
C ASP A 185 -5.96 6.85 12.42
N SER A 186 -7.01 7.22 13.12
CA SER A 186 -7.38 8.64 13.24
C SER A 186 -6.49 9.42 14.20
N GLU A 187 -5.85 8.76 15.17
CA GLU A 187 -4.99 9.41 16.17
C GLU A 187 -3.52 9.40 15.76
N SER A 188 -2.96 8.24 15.44
CA SER A 188 -1.57 8.12 14.97
C SER A 188 -1.39 8.65 13.55
N GLN A 189 -2.48 8.67 12.76
CA GLN A 189 -2.51 8.97 11.32
C GLN A 189 -1.65 7.99 10.49
N GLY A 190 -1.15 6.94 11.11
CA GLY A 190 -0.39 5.86 10.49
C GLY A 190 -1.28 4.83 9.79
N THR A 191 -0.63 3.92 9.09
CA THR A 191 -1.25 2.74 8.49
C THR A 191 -0.51 1.51 8.96
N TYR A 192 -1.20 0.63 9.65
CA TYR A 192 -0.69 -0.64 10.13
C TYR A 192 -1.12 -1.74 9.16
N TRP A 193 -0.22 -2.15 8.27
CA TRP A 193 -0.52 -3.12 7.22
C TRP A 193 -0.71 -4.53 7.77
N VAL A 194 -0.15 -4.79 8.93
CA VAL A 194 -0.29 -6.03 9.68
C VAL A 194 -1.74 -6.29 10.12
N ASP A 195 -2.56 -5.24 10.30
CA ASP A 195 -3.98 -5.33 10.67
C ASP A 195 -4.88 -5.80 9.51
N ILE A 196 -4.39 -5.76 8.26
CA ILE A 196 -5.10 -6.22 7.06
C ILE A 196 -4.24 -7.21 6.25
N PRO A 197 -3.84 -8.33 6.83
CA PRO A 197 -2.95 -9.30 6.18
C PRO A 197 -3.53 -9.76 4.85
N ASP A 198 -2.65 -9.92 3.86
CA ASP A 198 -3.04 -10.39 2.52
C ASP A 198 -4.16 -9.55 1.86
N VAL A 199 -4.23 -8.25 2.18
CA VAL A 199 -5.17 -7.34 1.50
C VAL A 199 -4.96 -7.33 -0.01
N ALA A 200 -3.73 -7.56 -0.47
CA ALA A 200 -3.37 -7.64 -1.88
C ALA A 200 -4.17 -8.69 -2.66
N SER A 201 -4.54 -9.82 -2.02
CA SER A 201 -5.37 -10.86 -2.64
C SER A 201 -6.82 -10.45 -2.87
N SER A 202 -7.31 -9.45 -2.16
CA SER A 202 -8.65 -8.84 -2.34
C SER A 202 -8.59 -7.54 -3.14
N THR A 203 -7.39 -7.13 -3.62
CA THR A 203 -7.18 -5.87 -4.29
C THR A 203 -7.13 -6.06 -5.80
N GLN A 204 -8.00 -5.37 -6.53
CA GLN A 204 -8.01 -5.34 -7.98
C GLN A 204 -6.98 -4.39 -8.56
N SER A 205 -6.78 -3.25 -7.92
CA SER A 205 -5.80 -2.25 -8.32
C SER A 205 -5.42 -1.34 -7.18
N VAL A 206 -4.19 -0.82 -7.24
CA VAL A 206 -3.69 0.21 -6.34
C VAL A 206 -3.26 1.40 -7.18
N GLN A 207 -3.65 2.60 -6.77
CA GLN A 207 -3.07 3.83 -7.30
C GLN A 207 -2.26 4.52 -6.22
N VAL A 208 -0.99 4.75 -6.49
CA VAL A 208 -0.10 5.55 -5.65
C VAL A 208 0.00 6.94 -6.27
N GLN A 209 -0.51 7.96 -5.57
CA GLN A 209 -0.33 9.38 -5.94
C GLN A 209 0.80 9.94 -5.07
N ARG A 210 1.69 10.72 -5.67
CA ARG A 210 2.83 11.35 -4.98
C ARG A 210 2.57 12.83 -4.78
N GLY A 211 2.98 13.37 -3.64
CA GLY A 211 2.68 14.75 -3.24
C GLY A 211 1.25 14.94 -2.74
N VAL A 212 0.73 16.16 -2.83
CA VAL A 212 -0.65 16.49 -2.45
C VAL A 212 -1.61 15.90 -3.47
N GLY A 213 -2.30 14.85 -3.09
CA GLY A 213 -3.30 14.19 -3.92
C GLY A 213 -4.56 15.04 -4.14
N THR A 214 -5.54 14.49 -4.88
CA THR A 214 -6.86 15.11 -5.05
C THR A 214 -7.65 15.12 -3.74
N SER A 215 -8.59 16.05 -3.57
CA SER A 215 -9.41 16.20 -2.35
C SER A 215 -10.28 14.97 -2.05
N THR A 216 -10.54 14.15 -3.05
CA THR A 216 -11.25 12.87 -2.91
C THR A 216 -10.49 11.83 -2.07
N ASN A 217 -9.19 12.02 -1.84
CA ASN A 217 -8.37 11.10 -1.04
C ASN A 217 -8.52 11.32 0.48
N GLY A 218 -9.29 12.35 0.92
CA GLY A 218 -9.44 12.66 2.33
C GLY A 218 -8.37 13.61 2.88
N GLY A 219 -8.39 13.81 4.19
CA GLY A 219 -7.61 14.86 4.85
C GLY A 219 -6.13 14.58 5.02
N SER A 220 -5.72 13.32 5.02
CA SER A 220 -4.32 12.92 5.24
C SER A 220 -3.47 12.90 3.96
N ALA A 221 -4.03 13.28 2.81
CA ALA A 221 -3.32 13.34 1.52
C ALA A 221 -2.35 14.53 1.49
N PHE A 222 -1.22 14.41 2.18
CA PHE A 222 -0.25 15.47 2.40
C PHE A 222 1.10 15.18 1.72
N GLY A 223 1.70 14.01 1.94
CA GLY A 223 2.95 13.57 1.31
C GLY A 223 2.73 12.58 0.16
N GLY A 224 1.62 11.88 0.16
CA GLY A 224 1.21 10.90 -0.85
C GLY A 224 -0.12 10.27 -0.52
N SER A 225 -0.64 9.47 -1.45
CA SER A 225 -1.87 8.67 -1.24
C SER A 225 -1.73 7.31 -1.88
N VAL A 226 -2.24 6.29 -1.20
CA VAL A 226 -2.34 4.90 -1.69
C VAL A 226 -3.81 4.51 -1.70
N ASN A 227 -4.38 4.38 -2.90
CA ASN A 227 -5.80 4.11 -3.08
C ASN A 227 -6.01 2.67 -3.54
N LEU A 228 -6.47 1.80 -2.64
CA LEU A 228 -6.79 0.42 -2.91
C LEU A 228 -8.24 0.31 -3.40
N GLN A 229 -8.43 -0.40 -4.49
CA GLN A 229 -9.73 -0.85 -4.94
C GLN A 229 -9.82 -2.35 -4.74
N THR A 230 -10.80 -2.79 -3.97
CA THR A 230 -11.01 -4.23 -3.76
C THR A 230 -11.64 -4.88 -4.99
N THR A 231 -11.79 -6.20 -4.96
CA THR A 231 -12.29 -7.02 -6.08
C THR A 231 -13.54 -6.43 -6.70
N SER A 232 -13.52 -6.24 -8.02
CA SER A 232 -14.69 -5.82 -8.81
C SER A 232 -15.54 -7.02 -9.21
N LEU A 233 -16.71 -6.70 -9.77
CA LEU A 233 -17.63 -7.69 -10.33
C LEU A 233 -16.93 -8.61 -11.32
N ARG A 234 -17.03 -9.92 -11.10
CA ARG A 234 -16.76 -10.96 -12.09
C ARG A 234 -18.07 -11.52 -12.62
N THR A 235 -18.17 -11.74 -13.91
CA THR A 235 -19.37 -12.33 -14.53
C THR A 235 -19.44 -13.84 -14.33
N ASP A 236 -18.28 -14.52 -14.33
CA ASP A 236 -18.19 -15.96 -14.23
C ASP A 236 -17.87 -16.40 -12.79
N PRO A 237 -18.43 -17.53 -12.35
CA PRO A 237 -18.07 -18.12 -11.07
C PRO A 237 -16.61 -18.56 -11.07
N TYR A 238 -15.96 -18.48 -9.91
CA TYR A 238 -14.56 -18.86 -9.75
C TYR A 238 -14.26 -19.43 -8.37
N ALA A 239 -13.22 -20.25 -8.32
CA ALA A 239 -12.54 -20.63 -7.09
C ALA A 239 -11.03 -20.54 -7.31
N GLU A 240 -10.32 -19.98 -6.33
CA GLU A 240 -8.86 -19.83 -6.39
C GLU A 240 -8.26 -20.29 -5.06
N GLY A 241 -7.20 -21.09 -5.14
CA GLY A 241 -6.38 -21.51 -3.98
C GLY A 241 -4.94 -21.05 -4.19
N MET A 242 -4.30 -20.51 -3.14
CA MET A 242 -2.91 -20.12 -3.16
C MET A 242 -2.21 -20.66 -1.92
N ILE A 243 -1.06 -21.31 -2.14
CA ILE A 243 -0.19 -21.83 -1.09
C ILE A 243 1.21 -21.31 -1.38
N ALA A 244 1.84 -20.68 -0.38
CA ALA A 244 3.24 -20.28 -0.47
C ALA A 244 4.00 -20.75 0.77
N ALA A 245 5.27 -21.08 0.57
CA ALA A 245 6.19 -21.45 1.65
C ALA A 245 7.62 -20.99 1.30
N GLY A 246 8.43 -20.69 2.31
CA GLY A 246 9.80 -20.29 2.09
C GLY A 246 10.64 -20.13 3.36
N SER A 247 11.68 -19.32 3.27
CA SER A 247 12.60 -19.02 4.36
C SER A 247 11.88 -18.48 5.60
N PHE A 248 12.50 -18.66 6.76
CA PHE A 248 11.96 -18.20 8.06
C PHE A 248 10.61 -18.86 8.39
N ASN A 249 10.44 -20.12 7.98
CA ASN A 249 9.20 -20.89 8.14
C ASN A 249 7.96 -20.11 7.67
N THR A 250 8.14 -19.19 6.72
CA THR A 250 7.05 -18.36 6.19
C THR A 250 6.11 -19.24 5.38
N GLN A 251 4.83 -19.22 5.74
CA GLN A 251 3.77 -19.99 5.09
C GLN A 251 2.57 -19.08 4.84
N ARG A 252 1.91 -19.28 3.69
CA ARG A 252 0.67 -18.60 3.36
C ARG A 252 -0.32 -19.57 2.74
N TYR A 253 -1.56 -19.47 3.20
CA TYR A 253 -2.71 -20.21 2.69
C TYR A 253 -3.83 -19.23 2.41
N THR A 254 -4.29 -19.14 1.16
CA THR A 254 -5.38 -18.25 0.77
C THR A 254 -6.38 -19.00 -0.08
N MET A 255 -7.66 -18.85 0.22
CA MET A 255 -8.78 -19.37 -0.57
C MET A 255 -9.70 -18.22 -0.95
N LYS A 256 -10.12 -18.19 -2.21
CA LYS A 256 -11.08 -17.21 -2.74
C LYS A 256 -12.11 -17.92 -3.57
N ALA A 257 -13.35 -17.45 -3.48
CA ALA A 257 -14.44 -17.95 -4.32
C ALA A 257 -15.43 -16.82 -4.60
N GLY A 258 -16.07 -16.87 -5.76
CA GLY A 258 -17.12 -15.95 -6.14
C GLY A 258 -18.16 -16.64 -7.01
N THR A 259 -19.39 -16.17 -6.89
CA THR A 259 -20.54 -16.78 -7.59
C THR A 259 -20.59 -16.37 -9.07
N GLY A 260 -19.85 -15.34 -9.47
CA GLY A 260 -20.14 -14.64 -10.70
C GLY A 260 -21.50 -13.92 -10.59
N LEU A 261 -22.02 -13.49 -11.73
CA LEU A 261 -23.26 -12.74 -11.78
C LEU A 261 -24.48 -13.68 -11.83
N ILE A 262 -25.23 -13.75 -10.74
CA ILE A 262 -26.47 -14.55 -10.61
C ILE A 262 -27.64 -13.71 -11.10
N ASN A 263 -28.42 -14.26 -12.06
CA ASN A 263 -29.60 -13.61 -12.66
C ASN A 263 -29.30 -12.19 -13.15
N ASP A 264 -28.10 -11.96 -13.68
CA ASP A 264 -27.60 -10.68 -14.21
C ASP A 264 -27.66 -9.50 -13.22
N ARG A 265 -27.68 -9.77 -11.90
CA ARG A 265 -27.89 -8.73 -10.88
C ARG A 265 -27.11 -8.91 -9.59
N TRP A 266 -26.85 -10.14 -9.17
CA TRP A 266 -26.26 -10.40 -7.86
C TRP A 266 -24.90 -11.08 -7.98
N ALA A 267 -23.93 -10.61 -7.23
CA ALA A 267 -22.65 -11.28 -7.13
C ALA A 267 -22.17 -11.30 -5.68
N PHE A 268 -21.51 -12.38 -5.30
CA PHE A 268 -20.93 -12.57 -3.97
C PHE A 268 -19.48 -13.08 -4.11
N ASP A 269 -18.60 -12.54 -3.27
CA ASP A 269 -17.21 -12.94 -3.20
C ASP A 269 -16.80 -13.18 -1.75
N ALA A 270 -15.93 -14.17 -1.56
CA ALA A 270 -15.35 -14.51 -0.27
C ALA A 270 -13.85 -14.79 -0.39
N LYS A 271 -13.08 -14.41 0.62
CA LYS A 271 -11.68 -14.77 0.81
C LYS A 271 -11.41 -15.07 2.27
N VAL A 272 -10.58 -16.07 2.52
CA VAL A 272 -9.93 -16.31 3.81
C VAL A 272 -8.44 -16.50 3.57
N SER A 273 -7.61 -16.01 4.50
CA SER A 273 -6.16 -16.12 4.40
C SER A 273 -5.54 -16.33 5.77
N LYS A 274 -4.45 -17.12 5.80
CA LYS A 274 -3.58 -17.33 6.95
C LYS A 274 -2.15 -17.17 6.51
N ILE A 275 -1.36 -16.37 7.25
CA ILE A 275 0.07 -16.18 7.04
C ILE A 275 0.76 -16.42 8.39
N THR A 276 1.84 -17.20 8.37
CA THR A 276 2.74 -17.38 9.51
C THR A 276 4.18 -17.16 9.08
N SER A 277 5.02 -16.62 9.95
CA SER A 277 6.46 -16.47 9.72
C SER A 277 7.18 -16.38 11.06
N ASP A 278 8.40 -16.91 11.13
CA ASP A 278 9.26 -16.76 12.30
C ASP A 278 10.03 -15.41 12.27
N GLY A 279 10.02 -14.71 11.11
CA GLY A 279 10.82 -13.51 10.88
C GLY A 279 12.31 -13.81 10.68
N TYR A 280 13.06 -12.82 10.22
CA TYR A 280 14.53 -12.90 10.13
C TYR A 280 15.20 -12.54 11.46
N VAL A 281 14.63 -11.57 12.16
CA VAL A 281 15.08 -11.15 13.50
C VAL A 281 14.61 -12.20 14.51
N ASP A 282 15.42 -12.51 15.50
CA ASP A 282 15.14 -13.55 16.49
C ASP A 282 13.79 -13.31 17.18
N ARG A 283 12.96 -14.37 17.27
CA ARG A 283 11.61 -14.34 17.87
C ARG A 283 10.60 -13.41 17.19
N ALA A 284 10.93 -12.71 16.11
CA ALA A 284 10.02 -11.78 15.42
C ALA A 284 8.92 -12.54 14.64
N SER A 285 8.25 -13.45 15.32
CA SER A 285 7.21 -14.30 14.73
C SER A 285 5.92 -13.50 14.43
N SER A 286 5.23 -13.92 13.40
CA SER A 286 3.92 -13.39 13.00
C SER A 286 2.94 -14.52 12.76
N ASP A 287 1.75 -14.40 13.32
CA ASP A 287 0.59 -15.26 13.09
C ASP A 287 -0.60 -14.39 12.70
N LEU A 288 -0.90 -14.34 11.39
CA LEU A 288 -1.81 -13.40 10.80
C LEU A 288 -2.97 -14.11 10.13
N GLY A 289 -4.19 -13.67 10.41
CA GLY A 289 -5.41 -14.19 9.76
C GLY A 289 -6.21 -13.05 9.13
N SER A 290 -6.87 -13.29 8.00
CA SER A 290 -7.79 -12.31 7.43
C SER A 290 -8.94 -12.92 6.67
N TYR A 291 -10.02 -12.15 6.57
CA TYR A 291 -11.18 -12.49 5.77
C TYR A 291 -11.63 -11.29 4.91
N TYR A 292 -12.37 -11.59 3.86
CA TYR A 292 -13.06 -10.61 3.03
C TYR A 292 -14.33 -11.23 2.49
N LEU A 293 -15.45 -10.56 2.67
CA LEU A 293 -16.75 -10.94 2.12
C LEU A 293 -17.37 -9.74 1.43
N SER A 294 -17.92 -9.93 0.26
CA SER A 294 -18.71 -8.90 -0.42
C SER A 294 -19.96 -9.46 -1.07
N GLY A 295 -21.01 -8.67 -1.07
CA GLY A 295 -22.25 -8.95 -1.78
C GLY A 295 -22.70 -7.69 -2.53
N GLY A 296 -23.05 -7.82 -3.80
CA GLY A 296 -23.43 -6.71 -4.64
C GLY A 296 -24.72 -6.95 -5.41
N TYR A 297 -25.53 -5.89 -5.51
CA TYR A 297 -26.64 -5.76 -6.43
C TYR A 297 -26.28 -4.82 -7.57
N TYR A 298 -26.39 -5.28 -8.79
CA TYR A 298 -25.99 -4.58 -10.01
C TYR A 298 -27.24 -4.37 -10.89
N GLY A 299 -27.95 -3.28 -10.67
CA GLY A 299 -29.09 -2.86 -11.47
C GLY A 299 -28.68 -1.95 -12.62
N LYS A 300 -29.62 -1.61 -13.50
CA LYS A 300 -29.35 -0.75 -14.68
C LYS A 300 -28.92 0.69 -14.30
N LYS A 301 -29.41 1.21 -13.19
CA LYS A 301 -29.14 2.59 -12.71
C LYS A 301 -28.66 2.64 -11.27
N THR A 302 -28.61 1.50 -10.58
CA THR A 302 -28.30 1.42 -9.16
C THR A 302 -27.34 0.27 -8.92
N VAL A 303 -26.23 0.54 -8.25
CA VAL A 303 -25.33 -0.47 -7.69
C VAL A 303 -25.31 -0.32 -6.18
N ILE A 304 -25.55 -1.43 -5.47
CA ILE A 304 -25.41 -1.47 -4.01
C ILE A 304 -24.41 -2.56 -3.67
N LYS A 305 -23.39 -2.24 -2.90
CA LYS A 305 -22.34 -3.18 -2.52
C LYS A 305 -22.12 -3.12 -1.01
N ALA A 306 -22.27 -4.25 -0.34
CA ALA A 306 -21.91 -4.43 1.06
C ALA A 306 -20.62 -5.22 1.13
N ILE A 307 -19.65 -4.76 1.94
CA ILE A 307 -18.34 -5.36 2.09
C ILE A 307 -18.03 -5.45 3.57
N THR A 308 -17.52 -6.60 4.00
CA THR A 308 -16.87 -6.74 5.31
C THR A 308 -15.53 -7.43 5.13
N PHE A 309 -14.52 -6.93 5.79
CA PHE A 309 -13.20 -7.54 5.84
C PHE A 309 -12.54 -7.23 7.17
N GLY A 310 -11.57 -8.03 7.53
CA GLY A 310 -10.85 -7.83 8.77
C GLY A 310 -9.58 -8.64 8.84
N GLY A 311 -8.77 -8.29 9.82
CA GLY A 311 -7.53 -8.97 10.16
C GLY A 311 -7.41 -9.23 11.65
N HIS A 312 -6.71 -10.29 11.95
CA HIS A 312 -6.20 -10.62 13.27
C HIS A 312 -4.70 -10.78 13.18
N GLU A 313 -3.99 -10.09 14.04
CA GLU A 313 -2.57 -10.27 14.21
C GLU A 313 -2.22 -10.78 15.61
N LYS A 314 -1.19 -11.62 15.66
CA LYS A 314 -0.40 -11.90 16.82
C LYS A 314 1.06 -11.90 16.40
N THR A 315 1.79 -10.85 16.77
CA THR A 315 3.20 -10.69 16.41
C THR A 315 4.05 -10.60 17.66
N TYR A 316 5.24 -11.20 17.64
CA TYR A 316 6.24 -10.93 18.69
C TYR A 316 6.94 -9.61 18.39
N GLN A 317 7.12 -8.77 19.39
CA GLN A 317 7.68 -7.43 19.23
C GLN A 317 9.12 -7.46 18.69
N SER A 318 9.43 -6.61 17.73
CA SER A 318 10.77 -6.48 17.12
C SER A 318 11.10 -5.05 16.68
N TRP A 319 10.50 -4.06 17.35
CA TRP A 319 10.55 -2.65 16.95
C TRP A 319 11.66 -1.80 17.62
N ASN A 320 12.57 -2.42 18.38
CA ASN A 320 13.62 -1.67 19.09
C ASN A 320 14.87 -1.37 18.22
N GLY A 321 15.13 -2.18 17.21
CA GLY A 321 16.38 -2.12 16.42
C GLY A 321 17.60 -2.55 17.25
N ASN A 322 18.78 -2.55 16.62
CA ASN A 322 20.05 -2.93 17.21
C ASN A 322 21.11 -1.87 16.93
N ASP A 323 22.00 -1.60 17.90
CA ASP A 323 23.16 -0.75 17.70
C ASP A 323 24.18 -1.36 16.72
N SER A 324 25.18 -0.56 16.31
CA SER A 324 26.14 -0.98 15.28
C SER A 324 27.04 -2.14 15.71
N GLU A 325 27.32 -2.30 16.99
CA GLU A 325 28.17 -3.39 17.49
C GLU A 325 27.36 -4.69 17.54
N THR A 326 26.15 -4.63 18.05
CA THR A 326 25.20 -5.76 18.02
C THR A 326 24.93 -6.22 16.59
N ILE A 327 24.74 -5.31 15.63
CA ILE A 327 24.57 -5.67 14.20
C ILE A 327 25.78 -6.44 13.63
N LYS A 328 26.99 -6.17 14.09
CA LYS A 328 28.21 -6.87 13.63
C LYS A 328 28.39 -8.25 14.28
N THR A 329 28.06 -8.35 15.57
CA THR A 329 28.33 -9.54 16.39
C THR A 329 27.16 -10.52 16.40
N ASN A 330 25.92 -10.01 16.45
CA ASN A 330 24.68 -10.79 16.44
C ASN A 330 23.58 -10.03 15.70
N ARG A 331 23.62 -10.12 14.38
CA ARG A 331 22.76 -9.33 13.48
C ARG A 331 21.26 -9.56 13.68
N THR A 332 20.85 -10.73 14.12
CA THR A 332 19.45 -11.09 14.32
C THR A 332 18.94 -10.86 15.73
N PHE A 333 19.78 -10.37 16.63
CA PHE A 333 19.40 -10.13 18.02
C PHE A 333 18.12 -9.29 18.13
N ASN A 334 17.25 -9.67 19.05
CA ASN A 334 16.05 -8.93 19.41
C ASN A 334 16.04 -8.71 20.92
N SER A 335 16.06 -7.47 21.34
CA SER A 335 16.03 -7.10 22.75
C SER A 335 14.63 -7.22 23.38
N ALA A 336 13.56 -7.31 22.58
CA ALA A 336 12.21 -7.48 23.11
C ALA A 336 12.11 -8.77 23.95
N GLY A 337 11.49 -8.67 25.10
CA GLY A 337 11.31 -9.76 26.04
C GLY A 337 12.58 -10.27 26.73
N ALA A 338 13.75 -9.65 26.49
CA ALA A 338 14.99 -10.06 27.15
C ALA A 338 14.93 -9.86 28.65
N LEU A 339 15.30 -10.90 29.41
CA LEU A 339 15.42 -10.89 30.85
C LEU A 339 16.90 -10.86 31.23
N TYR A 340 17.29 -9.96 32.13
CA TYR A 340 18.68 -9.73 32.47
C TYR A 340 19.00 -10.24 33.89
N ASP A 341 20.24 -10.70 34.07
CA ASP A 341 20.80 -10.98 35.40
C ASP A 341 21.33 -9.67 36.05
N GLU A 342 21.81 -9.74 37.30
CA GLU A 342 22.36 -8.59 38.01
C GLU A 342 23.62 -7.99 37.36
N ALA A 343 24.29 -8.76 36.50
CA ALA A 343 25.46 -8.32 35.73
C ALA A 343 25.10 -7.71 34.39
N GLY A 344 23.80 -7.66 34.03
CA GLY A 344 23.31 -7.15 32.77
C GLY A 344 23.38 -8.14 31.59
N ASN A 345 23.66 -9.42 31.85
CA ASN A 345 23.66 -10.45 30.78
C ASN A 345 22.25 -10.99 30.59
N VAL A 346 21.92 -11.34 29.33
CA VAL A 346 20.65 -11.99 29.03
C VAL A 346 20.61 -13.40 29.60
N LYS A 347 19.69 -13.64 30.56
CA LYS A 347 19.46 -14.95 31.20
C LYS A 347 18.30 -15.75 30.61
N GLY A 348 17.48 -15.11 29.75
CA GLY A 348 16.32 -15.71 29.14
C GLY A 348 15.46 -14.67 28.42
N TYR A 349 14.29 -15.12 27.94
CA TYR A 349 13.36 -14.26 27.24
C TYR A 349 11.94 -14.54 27.71
N TYR A 350 11.11 -13.52 27.74
CA TYR A 350 9.69 -13.66 27.95
C TYR A 350 9.01 -14.06 26.64
N ASP A 351 8.30 -15.20 26.63
CA ASP A 351 7.76 -15.80 25.39
C ASP A 351 6.54 -15.06 24.82
N ASN A 352 5.87 -14.23 25.63
CA ASN A 352 4.64 -13.55 25.24
C ASN A 352 4.80 -12.02 25.16
N GLU A 353 5.98 -11.55 24.75
CA GLU A 353 6.24 -10.14 24.42
C GLU A 353 5.61 -9.84 23.06
N ILE A 354 4.28 -9.75 23.01
CA ILE A 354 3.51 -9.75 21.76
C ILE A 354 2.69 -8.47 21.58
N ASP A 355 2.34 -8.22 20.32
CA ASP A 355 1.17 -7.45 19.91
C ASP A 355 0.08 -8.41 19.48
N ASN A 356 -1.16 -8.14 19.88
CA ASN A 356 -2.34 -8.93 19.55
C ASN A 356 -3.51 -7.99 19.29
N TYR A 357 -3.83 -7.80 18.01
CA TYR A 357 -4.84 -6.84 17.60
C TYR A 357 -5.81 -7.43 16.58
N ASN A 358 -7.06 -6.98 16.64
CA ASN A 358 -8.10 -7.34 15.70
C ASN A 358 -8.72 -6.07 15.13
N GLN A 359 -8.93 -6.05 13.82
CA GLN A 359 -9.60 -4.94 13.16
C GLN A 359 -10.65 -5.47 12.18
N ASP A 360 -11.90 -5.06 12.38
CA ASP A 360 -13.03 -5.42 11.52
C ASP A 360 -13.59 -4.18 10.82
N HIS A 361 -13.84 -4.28 9.52
CA HIS A 361 -14.35 -3.21 8.67
C HIS A 361 -15.67 -3.60 8.04
N TYR A 362 -16.60 -2.68 8.01
CA TYR A 362 -17.91 -2.81 7.37
C TYR A 362 -18.12 -1.60 6.46
N GLN A 363 -18.45 -1.85 5.19
CA GLN A 363 -18.65 -0.81 4.20
C GLN A 363 -19.96 -1.07 3.44
N LEU A 364 -20.75 -0.03 3.22
CA LEU A 364 -21.92 -0.05 2.35
C LEU A 364 -21.76 1.06 1.30
N HIS A 365 -21.74 0.68 0.04
CA HIS A 365 -21.62 1.60 -1.09
C HIS A 365 -22.91 1.58 -1.89
N VAL A 366 -23.42 2.76 -2.23
CA VAL A 366 -24.57 2.96 -3.09
C VAL A 366 -24.17 3.92 -4.19
N THR A 367 -24.27 3.47 -5.44
CA THR A 367 -24.07 4.29 -6.63
C THR A 367 -25.38 4.36 -7.39
N GLN A 368 -25.84 5.56 -7.70
CA GLN A 368 -27.09 5.81 -8.40
C GLN A 368 -26.85 6.72 -9.61
N GLN A 369 -27.24 6.26 -10.79
CA GLN A 369 -27.36 7.12 -11.95
C GLN A 369 -28.64 7.95 -11.85
N LEU A 370 -28.47 9.26 -11.71
CA LEU A 370 -29.59 10.20 -11.58
C LEU A 370 -30.10 10.62 -12.98
N SER A 371 -29.18 10.79 -13.94
CA SER A 371 -29.44 11.10 -15.33
C SER A 371 -28.29 10.62 -16.22
N ASP A 372 -28.33 10.90 -17.53
CA ASP A 372 -27.25 10.55 -18.46
C ASP A 372 -25.93 11.26 -18.14
N HIS A 373 -25.96 12.34 -17.34
CA HIS A 373 -24.78 13.14 -17.01
C HIS A 373 -24.48 13.17 -15.52
N TRP A 374 -25.39 12.73 -14.66
CA TRP A 374 -25.22 12.81 -13.20
C TRP A 374 -25.22 11.43 -12.55
N ASN A 375 -24.21 11.19 -11.74
CA ASN A 375 -24.12 10.05 -10.84
C ASN A 375 -23.95 10.52 -9.40
N ALA A 376 -24.61 9.85 -8.47
CA ALA A 376 -24.46 10.05 -7.03
C ALA A 376 -23.83 8.80 -6.41
N ASN A 377 -22.88 9.00 -5.51
CA ASN A 377 -22.28 7.94 -4.70
C ASN A 377 -22.42 8.29 -3.23
N VAL A 378 -22.82 7.33 -2.42
CA VAL A 378 -22.84 7.41 -0.96
C VAL A 378 -22.21 6.15 -0.41
N SER A 379 -21.28 6.33 0.52
CA SER A 379 -20.67 5.20 1.23
C SER A 379 -20.75 5.43 2.72
N LEU A 380 -21.14 4.39 3.45
CA LEU A 380 -21.12 4.35 4.91
C LEU A 380 -20.07 3.35 5.36
N HIS A 381 -19.42 3.62 6.47
CA HIS A 381 -18.43 2.72 7.03
C HIS A 381 -18.46 2.68 8.55
N TYR A 382 -18.03 1.54 9.08
CA TYR A 382 -17.76 1.32 10.48
C TYR A 382 -16.52 0.42 10.60
N THR A 383 -15.57 0.82 11.43
CA THR A 383 -14.36 0.05 11.76
C THR A 383 -14.32 -0.13 13.27
N TYR A 384 -14.04 -1.34 13.72
CA TYR A 384 -13.82 -1.66 15.12
C TYR A 384 -12.45 -2.28 15.30
N GLY A 385 -11.58 -1.55 16.00
CA GLY A 385 -10.23 -1.98 16.35
C GLY A 385 -10.13 -2.27 17.85
N ARG A 386 -9.47 -3.39 18.21
CA ARG A 386 -9.28 -3.77 19.61
C ARG A 386 -8.10 -4.71 19.77
N GLY A 387 -7.27 -4.44 20.75
CA GLY A 387 -6.14 -5.28 21.05
C GLY A 387 -5.20 -4.66 22.06
N TYR A 388 -4.12 -5.38 22.29
CA TYR A 388 -3.11 -4.99 23.25
C TYR A 388 -1.73 -5.49 22.83
N TYR A 389 -0.72 -4.82 23.29
CA TYR A 389 0.62 -5.41 23.38
C TYR A 389 0.97 -5.70 24.84
N GLU A 390 1.59 -6.88 25.04
CA GLU A 390 1.95 -7.41 26.34
C GLU A 390 3.46 -7.33 26.52
N GLN A 391 3.88 -6.88 27.69
CA GLN A 391 5.29 -6.70 28.01
C GLN A 391 5.63 -7.19 29.41
N TYR A 392 6.79 -7.83 29.54
CA TYR A 392 7.41 -8.12 30.83
C TYR A 392 8.26 -6.94 31.24
N LYS A 393 7.98 -6.38 32.41
CA LYS A 393 8.69 -5.25 32.99
C LYS A 393 9.52 -5.73 34.20
N GLN A 394 10.81 -5.95 33.95
CA GLN A 394 11.74 -6.41 34.97
C GLN A 394 12.14 -5.26 35.92
N GLY A 395 12.04 -5.47 37.22
CA GLY A 395 12.49 -4.52 38.27
C GLY A 395 11.77 -3.15 38.22
N LYS A 396 10.53 -3.09 37.69
CA LYS A 396 9.77 -1.84 37.56
C LYS A 396 9.41 -1.28 38.93
N ALA A 397 9.61 0.03 39.16
CA ALA A 397 9.20 0.69 40.37
C ALA A 397 7.67 0.65 40.55
N PHE A 398 7.19 0.42 41.78
CA PHE A 398 5.75 0.37 42.05
C PHE A 398 5.08 1.71 41.76
N SER A 399 5.76 2.82 42.08
CA SER A 399 5.30 4.18 41.78
C SER A 399 4.99 4.41 40.29
N ASP A 400 5.74 3.77 39.38
CA ASP A 400 5.55 3.90 37.92
C ASP A 400 4.26 3.22 37.44
N LEU A 401 3.64 2.41 38.30
CA LEU A 401 2.35 1.76 38.03
C LEU A 401 1.26 2.26 38.99
N GLY A 402 1.53 3.37 39.71
CA GLY A 402 0.58 3.95 40.65
C GLY A 402 0.36 3.08 41.90
N LEU A 403 1.31 2.18 42.23
CA LEU A 403 1.23 1.29 43.38
C LEU A 403 2.05 1.83 44.56
N ASN A 404 1.62 1.49 45.78
CA ASN A 404 2.35 1.81 46.98
C ASN A 404 3.45 0.78 47.24
N ASP A 405 4.50 1.22 47.93
CA ASP A 405 5.54 0.34 48.42
C ASP A 405 5.00 -0.73 49.36
N LEU A 406 5.58 -1.92 49.29
CA LEU A 406 5.24 -3.00 50.20
C LEU A 406 6.13 -2.94 51.44
N VAL A 407 5.51 -2.66 52.58
CA VAL A 407 6.21 -2.59 53.86
C VAL A 407 6.08 -3.92 54.59
N LEU A 408 7.19 -4.64 54.75
CA LEU A 408 7.29 -5.92 55.45
C LEU A 408 8.22 -5.76 56.65
N LYS A 409 7.65 -5.52 57.86
CA LYS A 409 8.42 -5.23 59.11
C LYS A 409 9.50 -4.16 58.87
N ASP A 410 10.75 -4.56 58.74
CA ASP A 410 11.90 -3.68 58.62
C ASP A 410 12.38 -3.52 57.15
N THR A 411 11.67 -4.10 56.19
CA THR A 411 12.05 -4.06 54.77
C THR A 411 10.95 -3.36 53.94
N ILE A 412 11.37 -2.42 53.11
CA ILE A 412 10.53 -1.75 52.13
C ILE A 412 10.90 -2.32 50.75
N ILE A 413 9.92 -2.86 50.05
CA ILE A 413 10.04 -3.30 48.66
C ILE A 413 9.32 -2.27 47.80
N SER A 414 10.07 -1.55 46.95
CA SER A 414 9.56 -0.46 46.11
C SER A 414 9.56 -0.79 44.62
N SER A 415 10.05 -1.98 44.22
CA SER A 415 10.09 -2.43 42.83
C SER A 415 9.91 -3.95 42.73
N GLY A 416 9.55 -4.43 41.57
CA GLY A 416 9.40 -5.84 41.30
C GLY A 416 9.16 -6.08 39.80
N ASP A 417 8.98 -7.34 39.43
CA ASP A 417 8.66 -7.71 38.07
C ASP A 417 7.15 -7.70 37.83
N PHE A 418 6.74 -7.26 36.64
CA PHE A 418 5.35 -7.18 36.22
C PHE A 418 5.17 -7.71 34.82
N ILE A 419 3.95 -8.19 34.52
CA ILE A 419 3.44 -8.37 33.15
C ILE A 419 2.32 -7.34 33.02
N VAL A 420 2.44 -6.49 32.00
CA VAL A 420 1.45 -5.45 31.70
C VAL A 420 0.93 -5.59 30.28
N ARG A 421 -0.32 -5.19 30.08
CA ARG A 421 -0.92 -5.02 28.76
C ARG A 421 -1.28 -3.57 28.55
N LYS A 422 -0.94 -3.06 27.38
CA LYS A 422 -1.37 -1.73 26.96
C LYS A 422 -2.40 -1.88 25.85
N TRP A 423 -3.63 -1.48 26.16
CA TRP A 423 -4.81 -1.68 25.33
C TRP A 423 -5.13 -0.49 24.45
N LEU A 424 -5.64 -0.80 23.26
CA LEU A 424 -6.37 0.11 22.40
C LEU A 424 -7.75 -0.51 22.05
N ASP A 425 -8.81 0.24 22.33
CA ASP A 425 -10.19 -0.11 21.92
C ASP A 425 -10.80 1.11 21.24
N ASN A 426 -11.00 1.05 19.93
CA ASN A 426 -11.41 2.19 19.14
C ASN A 426 -12.53 1.86 18.14
N LYS A 427 -13.29 2.87 17.81
CA LYS A 427 -14.37 2.81 16.82
C LYS A 427 -14.23 3.98 15.87
N PHE A 428 -14.19 3.69 14.57
CA PHE A 428 -14.14 4.70 13.51
C PHE A 428 -15.30 4.49 12.55
N TYR A 429 -16.13 5.50 12.39
CA TYR A 429 -17.32 5.40 11.56
C TYR A 429 -17.64 6.72 10.88
N GLY A 430 -18.42 6.63 9.79
CA GLY A 430 -18.79 7.81 9.04
C GLY A 430 -19.38 7.50 7.69
N GLY A 431 -19.33 8.52 6.84
CA GLY A 431 -19.82 8.39 5.48
C GLY A 431 -19.13 9.36 4.55
N THR A 432 -19.05 8.96 3.29
CA THR A 432 -18.59 9.79 2.19
C THR A 432 -19.69 9.92 1.15
N PHE A 433 -19.71 11.02 0.43
CA PHE A 433 -20.64 11.22 -0.69
C PHE A 433 -19.98 11.96 -1.84
N SER A 434 -20.45 11.72 -3.05
CA SER A 434 -20.09 12.53 -4.22
C SER A 434 -21.20 12.57 -5.26
N PHE A 435 -21.35 13.72 -5.90
CA PHE A 435 -22.17 13.94 -7.08
C PHE A 435 -21.22 14.25 -8.24
N ASN A 436 -21.29 13.42 -9.28
CA ASN A 436 -20.39 13.51 -10.42
C ASN A 436 -21.19 13.91 -11.65
N TYR A 437 -20.81 15.00 -12.27
CA TYR A 437 -21.35 15.48 -13.56
C TYR A 437 -20.32 15.28 -14.64
N ASP A 438 -20.70 14.58 -15.70
CA ASP A 438 -19.84 14.38 -16.88
C ASP A 438 -20.62 14.71 -18.15
N LYS A 439 -20.20 15.74 -18.83
CA LYS A 439 -20.76 16.12 -20.14
C LYS A 439 -19.69 16.80 -20.99
N GLU A 440 -19.42 16.22 -22.15
CA GLU A 440 -18.52 16.78 -23.17
C GLU A 440 -17.18 17.28 -22.61
N LYS A 441 -17.08 18.60 -22.40
CA LYS A 441 -15.87 19.30 -21.96
C LYS A 441 -15.75 19.46 -20.44
N THR A 442 -16.77 19.08 -19.70
CA THR A 442 -16.90 19.37 -18.25
C THR A 442 -17.04 18.07 -17.46
N ASN A 443 -16.12 17.87 -16.51
CA ASN A 443 -16.26 16.87 -15.47
C ASN A 443 -16.18 17.58 -14.13
N LEU A 444 -17.28 17.56 -13.38
CA LEU A 444 -17.41 18.20 -12.06
C LEU A 444 -17.75 17.14 -11.01
N THR A 445 -16.99 17.11 -9.92
CA THR A 445 -17.32 16.31 -8.75
C THR A 445 -17.51 17.23 -7.55
N ILE A 446 -18.66 17.18 -6.91
CA ILE A 446 -18.92 17.81 -5.62
C ILE A 446 -19.09 16.69 -4.61
N GLY A 447 -18.35 16.71 -3.52
CA GLY A 447 -18.38 15.65 -2.54
C GLY A 447 -17.89 16.06 -1.18
N GLY A 448 -17.90 15.11 -0.26
CA GLY A 448 -17.43 15.33 1.10
C GLY A 448 -17.44 14.06 1.93
N ALA A 449 -17.01 14.22 3.17
CA ALA A 449 -17.01 13.16 4.16
C ALA A 449 -17.31 13.73 5.56
N PHE A 450 -17.93 12.91 6.38
CA PHE A 450 -17.98 13.09 7.82
C PHE A 450 -17.54 11.79 8.48
N ASN A 451 -16.49 11.86 9.30
CA ASN A 451 -15.94 10.72 10.01
C ASN A 451 -15.81 11.05 11.50
N GLN A 452 -16.08 10.09 12.33
CA GLN A 452 -15.90 10.19 13.77
C GLN A 452 -15.08 9.01 14.28
N TYR A 453 -14.01 9.31 14.99
CA TYR A 453 -13.28 8.38 15.84
C TYR A 453 -13.81 8.57 17.23
N GLY A 454 -14.58 7.59 17.72
CA GLY A 454 -15.43 7.77 18.89
C GLY A 454 -14.95 6.94 20.07
N HIS A 455 -14.78 7.60 21.22
CA HIS A 455 -14.54 6.95 22.51
C HIS A 455 -13.39 5.94 22.46
N ALA A 456 -12.30 6.30 21.80
CA ALA A 456 -11.11 5.48 21.76
C ALA A 456 -10.47 5.44 23.16
N LYS A 457 -10.29 4.24 23.68
CA LYS A 457 -9.72 3.99 25.00
C LYS A 457 -8.28 3.53 24.85
N HIS A 458 -7.42 4.17 25.63
CA HIS A 458 -6.04 3.78 25.83
C HIS A 458 -5.86 3.46 27.32
N TYR A 459 -5.50 2.24 27.67
CA TYR A 459 -5.32 1.90 29.09
C TYR A 459 -4.28 0.81 29.27
N GLY A 460 -3.62 0.82 30.43
CA GLY A 460 -2.67 -0.20 30.83
C GLY A 460 -3.25 -1.08 31.93
N GLU A 461 -3.14 -2.41 31.76
CA GLU A 461 -3.55 -3.41 32.75
C GLU A 461 -2.35 -4.11 33.35
N ILE A 462 -2.36 -4.35 34.68
CA ILE A 462 -1.43 -5.24 35.36
C ILE A 462 -1.98 -6.67 35.30
N ILE A 463 -1.32 -7.56 34.56
CA ILE A 463 -1.75 -8.95 34.38
C ILE A 463 -1.13 -9.87 35.42
N TRP A 464 0.12 -9.59 35.83
CA TRP A 464 0.84 -10.32 36.82
C TRP A 464 1.84 -9.40 37.55
N ALA A 465 2.09 -9.65 38.82
CA ALA A 465 3.06 -8.95 39.62
C ALA A 465 3.83 -9.95 40.50
N GLN A 466 5.14 -9.75 40.60
CA GLN A 466 6.00 -10.56 41.49
C GLN A 466 5.57 -10.44 42.96
N TYR A 467 5.16 -9.25 43.37
CA TYR A 467 4.62 -8.97 44.67
C TYR A 467 3.22 -8.41 44.55
N ALA A 468 2.28 -8.91 45.36
CA ALA A 468 0.89 -8.44 45.30
C ALA A 468 0.76 -6.96 45.70
N ALA A 469 1.59 -6.46 46.63
CA ALA A 469 1.56 -5.08 47.10
C ALA A 469 0.10 -4.58 47.27
N SER A 470 -0.25 -3.42 46.66
CA SER A 470 -1.61 -2.91 46.63
C SER A 470 -2.33 -3.23 45.30
N SER A 471 -1.72 -4.06 44.41
CA SER A 471 -2.22 -4.36 43.07
C SER A 471 -3.31 -5.43 43.08
N GLN A 472 -4.17 -5.35 42.05
CA GLN A 472 -5.13 -6.39 41.68
C GLN A 472 -4.93 -6.81 40.24
N ILE A 473 -5.28 -8.07 39.89
CA ILE A 473 -5.21 -8.54 38.52
C ILE A 473 -6.16 -7.71 37.65
N ARG A 474 -5.68 -7.28 36.48
CA ARG A 474 -6.36 -6.39 35.57
C ARG A 474 -6.66 -5.00 36.09
N GLN A 475 -5.96 -4.58 37.13
CA GLN A 475 -5.99 -3.20 37.60
C GLN A 475 -5.44 -2.30 36.49
N HIS A 476 -6.19 -1.25 36.17
CA HIS A 476 -5.67 -0.20 35.29
C HIS A 476 -4.69 0.66 36.05
N TYR A 477 -3.54 0.95 35.45
CA TYR A 477 -2.57 1.88 36.01
C TYR A 477 -2.55 3.21 35.28
N TYR A 478 -3.04 3.24 34.02
CA TYR A 478 -3.37 4.47 33.33
C TYR A 478 -4.64 4.27 32.46
N ASP A 479 -5.35 5.37 32.21
CA ASP A 479 -6.52 5.43 31.34
C ASP A 479 -6.52 6.72 30.55
N GLY A 480 -6.87 6.64 29.28
CA GLY A 480 -7.08 7.77 28.37
C GLY A 480 -8.29 7.57 27.48
N LEU A 481 -8.94 8.67 27.15
CA LEU A 481 -10.11 8.68 26.27
C LEU A 481 -9.92 9.72 25.16
N SER A 482 -10.10 9.32 23.93
CA SER A 482 -9.94 10.19 22.77
C SER A 482 -11.17 10.23 21.90
N GLN A 483 -11.39 11.39 21.27
CA GLN A 483 -12.42 11.59 20.24
C GLN A 483 -11.92 12.52 19.15
N LYS A 484 -12.15 12.17 17.89
CA LYS A 484 -11.86 13.03 16.75
C LYS A 484 -13.02 13.08 15.78
N ASN A 485 -13.37 14.29 15.35
CA ASN A 485 -14.36 14.54 14.32
C ASN A 485 -13.65 15.15 13.11
N ASP A 486 -13.87 14.62 11.94
CA ASP A 486 -13.32 15.09 10.68
C ASP A 486 -14.45 15.30 9.68
N PHE A 487 -14.64 16.52 9.24
CA PHE A 487 -15.59 16.89 8.21
C PHE A 487 -14.88 17.57 7.06
N ASN A 488 -15.21 17.20 5.83
CA ASN A 488 -14.75 17.92 4.66
C ASN A 488 -15.83 18.02 3.58
N ILE A 489 -15.74 19.09 2.79
CA ILE A 489 -16.49 19.28 1.56
C ILE A 489 -15.57 19.79 0.48
N TYR A 490 -15.73 19.31 -0.74
CA TYR A 490 -14.89 19.71 -1.86
C TYR A 490 -15.67 19.82 -3.17
N ALA A 491 -15.11 20.62 -4.09
CA ALA A 491 -15.53 20.72 -5.48
C ALA A 491 -14.31 20.57 -6.39
N LYS A 492 -14.32 19.56 -7.25
CA LYS A 492 -13.27 19.25 -8.21
C LYS A 492 -13.82 19.43 -9.62
N TRP A 493 -13.21 20.26 -10.42
CA TRP A 493 -13.63 20.59 -11.78
C TRP A 493 -12.50 20.40 -12.78
N ASN A 494 -12.75 19.57 -13.78
CA ASN A 494 -11.94 19.45 -15.00
C ASN A 494 -12.70 20.07 -16.15
N TYR A 495 -12.05 20.97 -16.86
CA TYR A 495 -12.64 21.67 -18.02
C TYR A 495 -11.71 21.63 -19.21
N GLU A 496 -12.20 21.07 -20.32
CA GLU A 496 -11.50 21.08 -21.59
C GLU A 496 -11.66 22.42 -22.30
N ILE A 497 -10.69 23.32 -22.10
CA ILE A 497 -10.68 24.64 -22.73
C ILE A 497 -10.60 24.48 -24.26
N SER A 498 -9.76 23.56 -24.71
CA SER A 498 -9.63 23.16 -26.11
C SER A 498 -9.26 21.67 -26.18
N PRO A 499 -9.32 20.99 -27.34
CA PRO A 499 -8.90 19.61 -27.46
C PRO A 499 -7.47 19.31 -26.96
N ALA A 500 -6.61 20.33 -26.90
CA ALA A 500 -5.23 20.22 -26.41
C ALA A 500 -5.05 20.71 -24.98
N LEU A 501 -5.91 21.57 -24.44
CA LEU A 501 -5.72 22.23 -23.14
C LEU A 501 -6.85 21.90 -22.18
N ASN A 502 -6.51 21.29 -21.04
CA ASN A 502 -7.43 21.01 -19.95
C ASN A 502 -7.02 21.79 -18.69
N ALA A 503 -7.99 22.40 -18.02
CA ALA A 503 -7.83 23.04 -16.71
C ALA A 503 -8.42 22.19 -15.61
N PHE A 504 -7.76 22.21 -14.47
CA PHE A 504 -8.15 21.51 -13.25
C PHE A 504 -8.21 22.47 -12.09
N ILE A 505 -9.30 22.46 -11.33
CA ILE A 505 -9.48 23.19 -10.08
C ILE A 505 -10.07 22.22 -9.06
N ASP A 506 -9.53 22.22 -7.85
CA ASP A 506 -9.99 21.40 -6.73
C ASP A 506 -9.94 22.22 -5.45
N LEU A 507 -11.09 22.52 -4.87
CA LEU A 507 -11.24 23.33 -3.68
C LEU A 507 -11.79 22.46 -2.56
N GLN A 508 -11.13 22.46 -1.40
CA GLN A 508 -11.58 21.72 -0.23
C GLN A 508 -11.58 22.61 1.01
N TYR A 509 -12.67 22.53 1.76
CA TYR A 509 -12.73 22.95 3.16
C TYR A 509 -12.75 21.73 4.05
N ARG A 510 -11.96 21.74 5.13
CA ARG A 510 -11.89 20.65 6.12
C ARG A 510 -11.91 21.22 7.53
N TYR A 511 -12.75 20.65 8.39
CA TYR A 511 -12.80 20.87 9.83
C TYR A 511 -12.32 19.63 10.56
N VAL A 512 -11.44 19.82 11.56
CA VAL A 512 -11.00 18.75 12.47
C VAL A 512 -11.19 19.24 13.90
N GLY A 513 -11.89 18.47 14.71
CA GLY A 513 -11.97 18.65 16.15
C GLY A 513 -11.37 17.43 16.83
N TYR A 514 -10.40 17.63 17.73
CA TYR A 514 -9.72 16.56 18.45
C TYR A 514 -9.71 16.86 19.95
N THR A 515 -10.09 15.87 20.74
CA THR A 515 -10.02 15.89 22.21
C THR A 515 -9.42 14.59 22.70
N THR A 516 -8.48 14.67 23.64
CA THR A 516 -7.94 13.51 24.34
C THR A 516 -7.57 13.91 25.76
N ALA A 517 -7.96 13.12 26.74
CA ALA A 517 -7.70 13.38 28.15
C ALA A 517 -7.46 12.08 28.91
N GLY A 518 -6.64 12.13 29.95
CA GLY A 518 -6.32 10.99 30.79
C GLY A 518 -4.92 11.08 31.36
N THR A 519 -4.30 9.93 31.55
CA THR A 519 -2.87 9.78 31.88
C THR A 519 -2.19 8.91 30.83
N ASP A 520 -0.91 9.16 30.57
CA ASP A 520 -0.08 8.27 29.74
C ASP A 520 0.50 7.12 30.59
N ASP A 521 1.33 6.29 29.97
CA ASP A 521 1.95 5.13 30.61
C ASP A 521 3.06 5.48 31.62
N ASP A 522 3.49 6.74 31.68
CA ASP A 522 4.37 7.29 32.68
C ASP A 522 3.58 8.05 33.77
N LEU A 523 2.26 7.88 33.81
CA LEU A 523 1.29 8.52 34.72
C LEU A 523 1.25 10.05 34.63
N VAL A 524 1.71 10.61 33.49
CA VAL A 524 1.64 12.06 33.25
C VAL A 524 0.23 12.41 32.78
N PRO A 525 -0.49 13.32 33.46
CA PRO A 525 -1.83 13.71 33.05
C PRO A 525 -1.78 14.60 31.79
N TYR A 526 -2.72 14.41 30.88
CA TYR A 526 -2.93 15.27 29.73
C TYR A 526 -4.42 15.59 29.51
N ASP A 527 -4.69 16.79 29.03
CA ASP A 527 -6.03 17.26 28.63
C ASP A 527 -5.87 18.20 27.42
N ILE A 528 -6.17 17.66 26.25
CA ILE A 528 -5.92 18.29 24.97
C ILE A 528 -7.27 18.48 24.24
N SER A 529 -7.51 19.73 23.79
CA SER A 529 -8.68 20.06 22.99
C SER A 529 -8.26 21.09 21.93
N ASP A 530 -8.29 20.65 20.65
CA ASP A 530 -7.93 21.51 19.53
C ASP A 530 -8.97 21.42 18.39
N LYS A 531 -9.09 22.53 17.64
CA LYS A 531 -9.99 22.66 16.49
C LYS A 531 -9.24 23.33 15.34
N PHE A 532 -9.37 22.76 14.16
CA PHE A 532 -8.71 23.25 12.96
C PHE A 532 -9.73 23.47 11.84
N ASN A 533 -9.54 24.56 11.09
CA ASN A 533 -10.29 24.88 9.89
C ASN A 533 -9.27 25.09 8.77
N PHE A 534 -9.32 24.24 7.76
CA PHE A 534 -8.36 24.23 6.67
C PHE A 534 -9.05 24.54 5.35
N PHE A 535 -8.40 25.38 4.54
CA PHE A 535 -8.74 25.57 3.14
C PHE A 535 -7.59 25.06 2.27
N ASN A 536 -7.87 24.09 1.41
CA ASN A 536 -6.88 23.37 0.61
C ASN A 536 -7.19 23.53 -0.90
N PRO A 537 -6.88 24.67 -1.52
CA PRO A 537 -7.06 24.90 -2.94
C PRO A 537 -5.97 24.23 -3.76
N LYS A 538 -6.35 23.71 -4.94
CA LYS A 538 -5.45 23.15 -5.93
C LYS A 538 -5.87 23.59 -7.30
N ALA A 539 -4.92 23.89 -8.18
CA ALA A 539 -5.17 24.22 -9.57
C ALA A 539 -4.04 23.70 -10.46
N GLY A 540 -4.37 23.40 -11.70
CA GLY A 540 -3.38 22.96 -12.66
C GLY A 540 -3.89 22.95 -14.09
N LEU A 541 -2.96 22.76 -15.01
CA LEU A 541 -3.20 22.69 -16.44
C LEU A 541 -2.54 21.43 -16.98
N SER A 542 -3.17 20.81 -17.96
CA SER A 542 -2.53 19.78 -18.78
C SER A 542 -2.68 20.14 -20.26
N TYR A 543 -1.58 20.04 -21.01
CA TYR A 543 -1.50 20.40 -22.42
C TYR A 543 -1.02 19.22 -23.25
N SER A 544 -1.86 18.74 -24.16
CA SER A 544 -1.54 17.68 -25.10
C SER A 544 -0.75 18.27 -26.27
N LEU A 545 0.57 18.08 -26.28
CA LEU A 545 1.45 18.46 -27.40
C LEU A 545 1.15 17.61 -28.65
N SER A 546 0.76 16.36 -28.42
CA SER A 546 0.39 15.38 -29.44
C SER A 546 -0.56 14.33 -28.82
N ALA A 547 -1.06 13.40 -29.60
CA ALA A 547 -1.81 12.25 -29.10
C ALA A 547 -1.01 11.35 -28.14
N LYS A 548 0.31 11.54 -28.05
CA LYS A 548 1.23 10.72 -27.24
C LYS A 548 1.92 11.50 -26.11
N ASP A 549 1.93 12.82 -26.19
CA ASP A 549 2.70 13.69 -25.29
C ASP A 549 1.80 14.64 -24.55
N ILE A 550 1.87 14.63 -23.21
CA ILE A 550 1.13 15.52 -22.32
C ILE A 550 2.12 16.23 -21.41
N LEU A 551 2.06 17.56 -21.40
CA LEU A 551 2.69 18.40 -20.38
C LEU A 551 1.66 18.73 -19.32
N TYR A 552 2.07 18.80 -18.07
CA TYR A 552 1.20 19.25 -16.99
C TYR A 552 1.97 20.12 -15.99
N ALA A 553 1.26 21.00 -15.33
CA ALA A 553 1.74 21.73 -14.17
C ALA A 553 0.59 21.99 -13.20
N SER A 554 0.88 21.90 -11.90
CA SER A 554 -0.10 22.16 -10.84
C SER A 554 0.53 22.78 -9.62
N TYR A 555 -0.29 23.52 -8.87
CA TYR A 555 0.03 24.02 -7.54
C TYR A 555 -1.09 23.67 -6.57
N ALA A 556 -0.71 23.17 -5.40
CA ALA A 556 -1.64 22.72 -4.37
C ALA A 556 -1.22 23.25 -3.01
N ILE A 557 -2.19 23.63 -2.18
CA ILE A 557 -2.00 23.91 -0.76
C ILE A 557 -2.68 22.78 0.01
N ALA A 558 -1.99 22.26 1.03
CA ALA A 558 -2.53 21.30 1.97
C ALA A 558 -2.17 21.70 3.40
N ASN A 559 -3.07 21.42 4.33
CA ASN A 559 -2.87 21.64 5.76
C ASN A 559 -3.14 20.32 6.50
N ARG A 560 -2.45 20.12 7.62
CA ARG A 560 -2.58 18.90 8.42
C ARG A 560 -2.43 19.20 9.90
N GLU A 561 -3.31 18.63 10.71
CA GLU A 561 -3.27 18.68 12.16
C GLU A 561 -2.16 17.77 12.73
N PRO A 562 -1.64 18.04 13.94
CA PRO A 562 -0.79 17.12 14.69
C PRO A 562 -1.52 15.81 15.03
N ASN A 563 -0.76 14.75 15.28
CA ASN A 563 -1.29 13.49 15.77
C ASN A 563 -1.19 13.39 17.31
N ARG A 564 -1.72 12.30 17.91
CA ARG A 564 -1.71 12.12 19.37
C ARG A 564 -0.27 12.14 19.95
N THR A 565 0.66 11.43 19.33
CA THR A 565 2.05 11.36 19.78
C THR A 565 2.74 12.74 19.77
N ASP A 566 2.41 13.59 18.79
CA ASP A 566 2.94 14.95 18.70
C ASP A 566 2.52 15.82 19.90
N TYR A 567 1.34 15.57 20.49
CA TYR A 567 0.86 16.27 21.66
C TYR A 567 1.37 15.70 22.99
N VAL A 568 1.35 14.37 23.11
CA VAL A 568 1.63 13.68 24.39
C VAL A 568 3.13 13.58 24.65
N ASN A 569 3.92 13.27 23.60
CA ASN A 569 5.36 13.05 23.71
C ASN A 569 6.20 14.27 23.30
N GLY A 570 5.56 15.40 23.01
CA GLY A 570 6.24 16.64 22.60
C GLY A 570 6.48 17.58 23.77
N ASP A 571 7.67 18.16 23.85
CA ASP A 571 8.04 19.15 24.91
C ASP A 571 7.25 20.47 24.77
N VAL A 572 6.70 20.74 23.60
CA VAL A 572 5.99 22.00 23.26
C VAL A 572 4.71 21.65 22.50
N LYS A 573 3.62 22.40 22.78
CA LYS A 573 2.35 22.23 22.03
C LYS A 573 2.60 22.33 20.51
N PRO A 574 2.28 21.27 19.75
CA PRO A 574 2.56 21.23 18.32
C PRO A 574 1.64 22.16 17.53
N LYS A 575 2.16 22.70 16.42
CA LYS A 575 1.39 23.47 15.44
C LYS A 575 0.99 22.59 14.27
N HIS A 576 -0.11 22.96 13.59
CA HIS A 576 -0.47 22.32 12.34
C HIS A 576 0.57 22.62 11.24
N GLU A 577 0.71 21.69 10.31
CA GLU A 577 1.60 21.83 9.17
C GLU A 577 0.89 22.45 7.98
N LYS A 578 1.61 23.25 7.19
CA LYS A 578 1.15 23.77 5.91
C LYS A 578 2.15 23.44 4.82
N LEU A 579 1.64 22.94 3.68
CA LEU A 579 2.40 22.56 2.51
C LEU A 579 1.93 23.33 1.28
N GLY A 580 2.86 23.95 0.55
CA GLY A 580 2.68 24.40 -0.83
C GLY A 580 3.44 23.45 -1.75
N ASN A 581 2.75 22.76 -2.65
CA ASN A 581 3.30 21.77 -3.56
C ASN A 581 3.17 22.23 -5.02
N LEU A 582 4.30 22.44 -5.70
CA LEU A 582 4.38 22.68 -7.14
C LEU A 582 4.81 21.39 -7.82
N GLU A 583 4.11 20.99 -8.86
CA GLU A 583 4.50 19.88 -9.75
C GLU A 583 4.48 20.33 -11.21
N ALA A 584 5.43 19.86 -11.99
CA ALA A 584 5.45 20.04 -13.43
C ALA A 584 6.04 18.78 -14.09
N GLY A 585 5.39 18.26 -15.12
CA GLY A 585 5.84 17.02 -15.72
C GLY A 585 5.47 16.86 -17.18
N TRP A 586 6.09 15.86 -17.76
CA TRP A 586 5.87 15.40 -19.12
C TRP A 586 5.61 13.90 -19.10
N ARG A 587 4.52 13.49 -19.76
CA ARG A 587 4.15 12.08 -20.01
C ARG A 587 4.16 11.81 -21.49
N ARG A 588 4.74 10.68 -21.87
CA ARG A 588 4.72 10.18 -23.23
C ARG A 588 4.29 8.72 -23.24
N ASN A 589 3.21 8.43 -23.95
CA ASN A 589 2.67 7.09 -24.14
C ASN A 589 2.73 6.68 -25.62
N SER A 590 3.32 5.53 -25.87
CA SER A 590 3.41 4.94 -27.20
C SER A 590 3.20 3.42 -27.09
N ASP A 591 2.98 2.77 -28.25
CA ASP A 591 2.74 1.31 -28.29
C ASP A 591 3.94 0.46 -27.80
N ARG A 592 5.14 1.04 -27.73
CA ARG A 592 6.37 0.33 -27.33
C ARG A 592 6.96 0.83 -26.03
N TYR A 593 6.64 2.03 -25.61
CA TYR A 593 7.20 2.63 -24.40
C TYR A 593 6.26 3.66 -23.80
N ALA A 594 6.28 3.75 -22.49
CA ALA A 594 5.72 4.84 -21.70
C ALA A 594 6.84 5.50 -20.93
N PHE A 595 6.82 6.82 -20.82
CA PHE A 595 7.83 7.60 -20.11
C PHE A 595 7.16 8.74 -19.35
N GLU A 596 7.61 9.01 -18.14
CA GLU A 596 7.20 10.16 -17.34
C GLU A 596 8.45 10.82 -16.72
N ALA A 597 8.52 12.14 -16.85
CA ALA A 597 9.46 12.98 -16.11
C ALA A 597 8.66 13.99 -15.31
N ASN A 598 8.92 14.09 -14.00
CA ASN A 598 8.24 15.00 -13.11
C ASN A 598 9.25 15.75 -12.24
N TYR A 599 9.08 17.05 -12.13
CA TYR A 599 9.71 17.91 -11.15
C TYR A 599 8.70 18.24 -10.06
N TYR A 600 9.13 18.24 -8.79
CA TYR A 600 8.31 18.67 -7.67
C TYR A 600 9.08 19.60 -6.73
N LEU A 601 8.34 20.52 -6.11
CA LEU A 601 8.82 21.39 -5.04
C LEU A 601 7.73 21.49 -3.96
N MET A 602 8.01 20.92 -2.81
CA MET A 602 7.15 20.87 -1.63
C MET A 602 7.75 21.79 -0.56
N ASN A 603 7.15 22.96 -0.36
CA ASN A 603 7.56 23.93 0.66
C ASN A 603 6.65 23.81 1.88
N TYR A 604 7.26 23.62 3.04
CA TYR A 604 6.56 23.45 4.29
C TYR A 604 6.74 24.65 5.22
N THR A 605 5.69 24.93 5.97
CA THR A 605 5.71 25.83 7.14
C THR A 605 5.27 25.02 8.35
N ASP A 606 6.01 25.12 9.43
CA ASP A 606 5.82 24.40 10.69
C ASP A 606 5.69 22.87 10.49
N GLN A 607 6.50 22.29 9.59
CA GLN A 607 6.50 20.83 9.37
C GLN A 607 6.86 20.11 10.68
N LEU A 608 6.08 19.08 11.04
CA LEU A 608 6.39 18.15 12.11
C LEU A 608 7.35 17.09 11.57
N VAL A 609 8.66 17.35 11.61
CA VAL A 609 9.68 16.42 11.13
C VAL A 609 9.98 15.36 12.20
N LEU A 610 10.36 14.17 11.74
CA LEU A 610 10.88 13.13 12.62
C LEU A 610 12.12 13.67 13.33
N THR A 611 12.19 13.51 14.65
CA THR A 611 13.37 13.87 15.44
C THR A 611 14.48 12.81 15.32
N GLY A 612 14.13 11.64 14.82
CA GLY A 612 14.95 10.42 14.86
C GLY A 612 14.69 9.57 16.10
N LYS A 613 14.05 10.13 17.13
CA LYS A 613 13.69 9.43 18.36
C LYS A 613 12.42 8.59 18.18
N LEU A 614 12.34 7.52 18.95
CA LEU A 614 11.14 6.69 19.12
C LEU A 614 10.62 6.83 20.55
N ASP A 615 9.33 6.65 20.72
CA ASP A 615 8.73 6.48 22.05
C ASP A 615 8.92 5.05 22.58
N ASN A 616 8.40 4.78 23.80
CA ASN A 616 8.55 3.49 24.49
C ASN A 616 7.92 2.28 23.74
N VAL A 617 7.23 2.54 22.62
CA VAL A 617 6.53 1.53 21.83
C VAL A 617 6.90 1.58 20.35
N GLY A 618 8.03 2.23 20.03
CA GLY A 618 8.56 2.31 18.69
C GLY A 618 7.89 3.34 17.77
N ASN A 619 7.01 4.21 18.27
CA ASN A 619 6.44 5.27 17.44
C ASN A 619 7.41 6.44 17.26
N PRO A 620 7.54 6.98 16.04
CA PRO A 620 8.42 8.11 15.79
C PRO A 620 7.94 9.39 16.46
N ILE A 621 8.83 10.04 17.22
CA ILE A 621 8.60 11.36 17.82
C ILE A 621 8.91 12.46 16.80
N ARG A 622 8.08 13.53 16.78
CA ARG A 622 8.20 14.66 15.87
C ARG A 622 8.28 15.99 16.61
N ALA A 623 8.87 16.96 15.94
CA ALA A 623 8.87 18.35 16.40
C ALA A 623 8.67 19.30 15.20
N ASN A 624 8.00 20.44 15.45
CA ASN A 624 7.86 21.47 14.41
C ASN A 624 9.23 22.09 14.09
N VAL A 625 9.55 22.13 12.80
CA VAL A 625 10.62 22.97 12.25
C VAL A 625 9.99 24.11 11.47
N GLY A 626 10.43 25.35 11.65
CA GLY A 626 9.78 26.54 11.09
C GLY A 626 9.55 26.43 9.58
N LYS A 627 10.63 26.24 8.81
CA LYS A 627 10.57 26.08 7.35
C LYS A 627 11.41 24.89 6.89
N SER A 628 10.86 24.14 5.95
CA SER A 628 11.57 23.05 5.30
C SER A 628 11.12 22.90 3.85
N TYR A 629 11.86 22.14 3.05
CA TYR A 629 11.44 21.85 1.69
C TYR A 629 11.88 20.45 1.25
N ARG A 630 11.14 19.89 0.31
CA ARG A 630 11.50 18.72 -0.48
C ARG A 630 11.41 19.08 -1.95
N THR A 631 12.45 18.83 -2.73
CA THR A 631 12.43 19.05 -4.17
C THR A 631 13.14 17.90 -4.87
N GLY A 632 12.71 17.59 -6.07
CA GLY A 632 13.34 16.52 -6.83
C GLY A 632 12.82 16.35 -8.24
N VAL A 633 13.51 15.48 -8.96
CA VAL A 633 13.14 15.01 -10.29
C VAL A 633 12.90 13.51 -10.22
N GLU A 634 11.73 13.09 -10.68
CA GLU A 634 11.33 11.69 -10.82
C GLU A 634 11.31 11.34 -12.31
N LEU A 635 12.01 10.30 -12.68
CA LEU A 635 11.97 9.71 -14.01
C LEU A 635 11.40 8.30 -13.88
N SER A 636 10.46 7.94 -14.71
CA SER A 636 9.96 6.58 -14.81
C SER A 636 9.67 6.21 -16.26
N GLY A 637 9.85 4.95 -16.57
CA GLY A 637 9.59 4.48 -17.92
C GLY A 637 9.42 2.97 -17.99
N THR A 638 8.57 2.57 -18.91
CA THR A 638 8.40 1.19 -19.32
C THR A 638 8.70 1.09 -20.81
N ILE A 639 9.56 0.16 -21.19
CA ILE A 639 9.91 -0.06 -22.58
C ILE A 639 9.84 -1.55 -22.92
N ARG A 640 9.24 -1.86 -24.03
CA ARG A 640 9.29 -3.18 -24.66
C ARG A 640 10.49 -3.23 -25.61
N LEU A 641 11.57 -3.81 -25.11
CA LEU A 641 12.82 -3.93 -25.86
C LEU A 641 12.66 -4.86 -27.08
N THR A 642 12.02 -6.02 -26.85
CA THR A 642 11.68 -6.99 -27.89
C THR A 642 10.32 -7.63 -27.54
N GLU A 643 9.84 -8.59 -28.33
CA GLU A 643 8.63 -9.37 -27.98
C GLU A 643 8.77 -10.20 -26.71
N ARG A 644 10.00 -10.50 -26.30
CA ARG A 644 10.32 -11.30 -25.11
C ARG A 644 10.78 -10.47 -23.93
N TRP A 645 11.36 -9.30 -24.16
CA TRP A 645 11.98 -8.50 -23.14
C TRP A 645 11.23 -7.20 -22.90
N SER A 646 10.88 -6.94 -21.67
CA SER A 646 10.33 -5.66 -21.20
C SER A 646 11.15 -5.14 -20.02
N TRP A 647 11.31 -3.83 -19.95
CA TRP A 647 12.04 -3.16 -18.89
C TRP A 647 11.19 -2.02 -18.32
N ASN A 648 10.97 -2.04 -17.02
CA ASN A 648 10.33 -0.98 -16.26
C ASN A 648 11.37 -0.44 -15.28
N ALA A 649 11.65 0.85 -15.33
CA ALA A 649 12.67 1.48 -14.49
C ALA A 649 12.21 2.84 -13.99
N ASN A 650 12.70 3.23 -12.83
CA ASN A 650 12.52 4.56 -12.29
C ASN A 650 13.77 5.02 -11.54
N ALA A 651 13.95 6.32 -11.48
CA ALA A 651 14.98 6.98 -10.69
C ALA A 651 14.44 8.30 -10.15
N THR A 652 14.76 8.57 -8.91
CA THR A 652 14.44 9.84 -8.24
C THR A 652 15.72 10.43 -7.69
N TRP A 653 15.97 11.69 -8.05
CA TRP A 653 16.93 12.53 -7.37
C TRP A 653 16.18 13.59 -6.59
N SER A 654 16.52 13.78 -5.32
CA SER A 654 15.82 14.71 -4.44
C SER A 654 16.77 15.44 -3.49
N ARG A 655 16.31 16.57 -2.99
CA ARG A 655 16.92 17.28 -1.86
C ARG A 655 15.83 17.63 -0.85
N ASN A 656 16.04 17.20 0.38
CA ASN A 656 15.10 17.31 1.48
C ASN A 656 15.80 18.03 2.64
N LYS A 657 15.44 19.31 2.90
CA LYS A 657 16.18 20.15 3.83
C LYS A 657 15.25 20.89 4.81
N ASN A 658 15.66 20.91 6.08
CA ASN A 658 15.21 21.88 7.06
C ASN A 658 15.95 23.21 6.76
N LYS A 659 15.26 24.34 6.84
CA LYS A 659 15.86 25.68 6.70
C LYS A 659 16.05 26.29 8.07
N ASP A 660 17.24 26.88 8.28
CA ASP A 660 17.55 27.58 9.53
C ASP A 660 17.24 26.72 10.79
N TYR A 661 17.52 25.42 10.70
CA TYR A 661 17.30 24.48 11.80
C TYR A 661 18.19 24.87 12.99
N VAL A 662 17.56 25.06 14.14
CA VAL A 662 18.25 25.43 15.38
C VAL A 662 18.45 24.19 16.21
N ALA A 663 19.69 23.83 16.49
CA ALA A 663 20.08 22.75 17.38
C ALA A 663 21.45 23.01 17.99
N ASP A 664 21.76 22.33 19.09
CA ASP A 664 23.10 22.28 19.63
C ASP A 664 23.98 21.42 18.70
N PHE A 665 24.90 22.06 17.98
CA PHE A 665 25.90 21.39 17.12
C PHE A 665 27.27 21.29 17.82
N GLY A 666 27.28 21.07 19.11
CA GLY A 666 28.49 20.94 19.94
C GLY A 666 28.75 22.18 20.79
N ASN A 667 27.85 22.47 21.73
CA ASN A 667 27.86 23.57 22.71
C ASN A 667 27.56 24.98 22.16
N VAL A 668 27.07 25.12 20.92
CA VAL A 668 26.62 26.40 20.36
C VAL A 668 25.34 26.18 19.57
N ASP A 669 24.29 26.92 19.91
CA ASP A 669 23.07 26.98 19.11
C ASP A 669 23.37 27.67 17.78
N GLU A 670 23.49 26.90 16.72
CA GLU A 670 23.69 27.39 15.35
C GLU A 670 22.45 27.16 14.50
N LYS A 671 22.25 28.03 13.51
CA LYS A 671 21.25 27.85 12.45
C LYS A 671 21.89 27.24 11.22
N LYS A 672 21.46 26.06 10.83
CA LYS A 672 21.97 25.36 9.64
C LYS A 672 20.85 24.82 8.75
N ASN A 673 21.12 24.73 7.44
CA ASN A 673 20.27 23.99 6.52
C ASN A 673 20.67 22.50 6.57
N THR A 674 19.87 21.70 7.24
CA THR A 674 20.18 20.29 7.48
C THR A 674 19.30 19.36 6.64
N SER A 675 19.72 18.11 6.46
CA SER A 675 18.89 17.09 5.81
C SER A 675 17.76 16.64 6.75
N ILE A 676 16.58 16.42 6.18
CA ILE A 676 15.45 15.85 6.92
C ILE A 676 15.72 14.37 7.14
N VAL A 677 15.43 13.88 8.34
CA VAL A 677 15.59 12.48 8.76
C VAL A 677 14.94 11.52 7.75
N LEU A 678 15.59 10.38 7.50
CA LEU A 678 15.12 9.26 6.66
C LEU A 678 14.67 9.69 5.26
N SER A 679 15.35 10.67 4.68
CA SER A 679 15.05 11.23 3.36
C SER A 679 16.25 11.11 2.44
N PRO A 680 16.41 9.99 1.71
CA PRO A 680 17.55 9.77 0.83
C PRO A 680 17.50 10.68 -0.40
N ASP A 681 18.70 11.09 -0.89
CA ASP A 681 18.81 11.91 -2.09
C ASP A 681 18.55 11.12 -3.38
N TRP A 682 18.85 9.82 -3.37
CA TRP A 682 18.70 8.94 -4.53
C TRP A 682 17.86 7.70 -4.20
N ILE A 683 16.87 7.42 -5.04
CA ILE A 683 16.11 6.18 -5.05
C ILE A 683 15.98 5.71 -6.49
N ALA A 684 16.28 4.44 -6.77
CA ALA A 684 16.07 3.87 -8.09
C ALA A 684 15.48 2.46 -7.99
N GLY A 685 14.66 2.11 -8.97
CA GLY A 685 14.04 0.80 -9.11
C GLY A 685 14.09 0.32 -10.56
N SER A 686 14.25 -0.98 -10.76
CA SER A 686 14.30 -1.61 -12.09
C SER A 686 13.65 -2.98 -12.04
N GLN A 687 12.85 -3.30 -13.05
CA GLN A 687 12.25 -4.60 -13.29
C GLN A 687 12.53 -5.00 -14.74
N LEU A 688 13.48 -5.89 -14.95
CA LEU A 688 13.82 -6.43 -16.27
C LEU A 688 13.17 -7.82 -16.40
N SER A 689 12.17 -7.93 -17.25
CA SER A 689 11.40 -9.16 -17.46
C SER A 689 11.71 -9.81 -18.80
N CYS A 690 11.89 -11.12 -18.80
CA CYS A 690 12.09 -11.96 -19.98
C CYS A 690 11.05 -13.07 -20.02
N ASN A 691 10.24 -13.12 -21.07
CA ASN A 691 9.43 -14.28 -21.43
C ASN A 691 10.32 -15.30 -22.15
N ALA A 692 11.09 -16.11 -21.40
CA ALA A 692 12.13 -16.98 -21.91
C ALA A 692 11.57 -18.05 -22.88
N PHE A 693 10.41 -18.62 -22.52
CA PHE A 693 9.60 -19.49 -23.40
C PHE A 693 8.11 -19.36 -23.03
N ARG A 694 7.26 -20.07 -23.72
CA ARG A 694 5.81 -19.96 -23.53
C ARG A 694 5.41 -20.14 -22.08
N ASN A 695 4.68 -19.18 -21.54
CA ASN A 695 4.15 -19.18 -20.17
C ASN A 695 5.22 -19.17 -19.05
N PHE A 696 6.48 -18.94 -19.38
CA PHE A 696 7.56 -18.83 -18.39
C PHE A 696 8.22 -17.47 -18.46
N GLN A 697 8.15 -16.73 -17.37
CA GLN A 697 8.71 -15.40 -17.22
C GLN A 697 9.77 -15.40 -16.11
N VAL A 698 10.89 -14.77 -16.39
CA VAL A 698 11.94 -14.45 -15.41
C VAL A 698 12.01 -12.93 -15.28
N THR A 699 12.02 -12.43 -14.06
CA THR A 699 12.14 -10.99 -13.78
C THR A 699 13.27 -10.74 -12.79
N LEU A 700 14.25 -9.95 -13.21
CA LEU A 700 15.26 -9.37 -12.33
C LEU A 700 14.70 -8.05 -11.78
N LEU A 701 14.68 -7.93 -10.48
CA LEU A 701 14.18 -6.79 -9.72
C LEU A 701 15.39 -6.15 -9.02
N SER A 702 15.62 -4.85 -9.20
CA SER A 702 16.75 -4.17 -8.59
C SER A 702 16.30 -2.91 -7.89
N LYS A 703 16.79 -2.64 -6.69
CA LYS A 703 16.45 -1.47 -5.89
C LYS A 703 17.71 -0.84 -5.32
N TYR A 704 17.83 0.48 -5.49
CA TYR A 704 18.85 1.30 -4.86
C TYR A 704 18.18 2.36 -3.98
N VAL A 705 18.69 2.51 -2.76
CA VAL A 705 18.33 3.59 -1.84
C VAL A 705 19.62 4.22 -1.31
N GLY A 706 19.73 5.53 -1.42
CA GLY A 706 20.89 6.30 -0.98
C GLY A 706 20.99 6.41 0.55
N LYS A 707 22.14 6.90 1.04
CA LYS A 707 22.41 7.19 2.45
C LYS A 707 21.31 8.08 3.06
N GLN A 708 20.96 7.86 4.32
CA GLN A 708 19.98 8.62 5.07
C GLN A 708 20.56 9.00 6.43
N TYR A 709 20.15 10.17 6.96
CA TYR A 709 20.47 10.56 8.34
C TYR A 709 19.36 10.12 9.28
N LEU A 710 19.72 9.77 10.51
CA LEU A 710 18.78 9.37 11.56
C LEU A 710 18.42 10.51 12.51
N ASP A 711 19.10 11.66 12.38
CA ASP A 711 18.82 12.89 13.10
C ASP A 711 18.76 14.10 12.15
N ASN A 712 18.22 15.22 12.63
CA ASN A 712 18.14 16.46 11.85
C ASN A 712 19.40 17.34 11.96
N THR A 713 20.41 16.94 12.73
CA THR A 713 21.70 17.65 12.85
C THR A 713 22.71 17.16 11.81
N GLN A 714 22.40 16.08 11.10
CA GLN A 714 23.28 15.41 10.13
C GLN A 714 24.54 14.83 10.78
N THR A 715 24.40 14.24 11.96
CA THR A 715 25.49 13.57 12.67
C THR A 715 25.97 12.36 11.84
N GLU A 716 27.26 12.31 11.50
CA GLU A 716 27.82 11.27 10.62
C GLU A 716 27.79 9.87 11.25
N SER A 717 27.81 9.75 12.57
CA SER A 717 27.64 8.48 13.28
C SER A 717 26.18 8.00 13.31
N LEU A 718 25.21 8.88 13.05
CA LEU A 718 23.78 8.59 13.06
C LEU A 718 23.25 8.50 11.63
N THR A 719 23.73 7.51 10.88
CA THR A 719 23.36 7.34 9.47
C THR A 719 22.95 5.92 9.15
N LEU A 720 22.09 5.79 8.18
CA LEU A 720 21.72 4.55 7.52
C LEU A 720 22.45 4.49 6.16
N ASP A 721 23.25 3.48 5.96
CA ASP A 721 24.04 3.32 4.74
C ASP A 721 23.16 3.11 3.51
N SER A 722 23.68 3.50 2.35
CA SER A 722 23.04 3.17 1.07
C SER A 722 23.10 1.67 0.80
N TYR A 723 22.07 1.17 0.09
CA TYR A 723 22.04 -0.23 -0.32
C TYR A 723 21.58 -0.40 -1.77
N PHE A 724 22.06 -1.48 -2.39
CA PHE A 724 21.62 -1.95 -3.69
C PHE A 724 21.35 -3.45 -3.61
N ILE A 725 20.07 -3.81 -3.77
CA ILE A 725 19.62 -5.20 -3.69
C ILE A 725 19.04 -5.65 -5.02
N ASN A 726 19.12 -6.95 -5.25
CA ASN A 726 18.56 -7.58 -6.44
C ASN A 726 17.78 -8.83 -6.01
N ASP A 727 16.57 -8.95 -6.55
CA ASP A 727 15.71 -10.11 -6.39
C ASP A 727 15.48 -10.77 -7.75
N LEU A 728 15.26 -12.08 -7.75
CA LEU A 728 14.99 -12.83 -8.96
C LEU A 728 13.68 -13.58 -8.82
N ARG A 729 12.74 -13.32 -9.74
CA ARG A 729 11.41 -13.92 -9.72
C ARG A 729 11.18 -14.76 -10.98
N PHE A 730 10.66 -15.97 -10.76
CA PHE A 730 10.22 -16.89 -11.78
C PHE A 730 8.72 -17.09 -11.70
N ASN A 731 8.03 -17.04 -12.83
CA ASN A 731 6.60 -17.32 -12.92
C ASN A 731 6.37 -18.30 -14.09
N TYR A 732 5.70 -19.42 -13.81
CA TYR A 732 5.34 -20.41 -14.81
C TYR A 732 3.86 -20.71 -14.71
N THR A 733 3.14 -20.58 -15.84
CA THR A 733 1.69 -20.76 -15.91
C THR A 733 1.35 -21.92 -16.81
N LEU A 734 0.55 -22.84 -16.29
CA LEU A 734 0.03 -24.01 -16.99
C LEU A 734 -1.50 -23.95 -17.06
N SER A 735 -2.10 -24.60 -18.07
CA SER A 735 -3.55 -24.74 -18.20
C SER A 735 -3.89 -26.23 -18.33
N PRO A 736 -3.86 -27.00 -17.22
CA PRO A 736 -4.20 -28.42 -17.24
C PRO A 736 -5.71 -28.63 -17.46
N ARG A 737 -6.10 -29.82 -17.88
CA ARG A 737 -7.52 -30.16 -18.02
C ARG A 737 -8.24 -30.08 -16.67
N GLY A 738 -9.42 -29.43 -16.65
CA GLY A 738 -10.24 -29.26 -15.45
C GLY A 738 -9.87 -28.07 -14.56
N MET A 739 -8.86 -27.27 -14.94
CA MET A 739 -8.48 -26.04 -14.27
C MET A 739 -8.29 -24.92 -15.27
N LYS A 740 -8.63 -23.69 -14.92
CA LYS A 740 -8.33 -22.51 -15.74
C LYS A 740 -6.82 -22.23 -15.75
N GLU A 741 -6.19 -22.34 -14.58
CA GLU A 741 -4.77 -22.02 -14.43
C GLU A 741 -4.13 -22.77 -13.24
N LEU A 742 -2.92 -23.26 -13.45
CA LEU A 742 -1.97 -23.66 -12.42
C LEU A 742 -0.75 -22.76 -12.54
N GLY A 743 -0.56 -21.87 -11.58
CA GLY A 743 0.60 -20.97 -11.47
C GLY A 743 1.64 -21.55 -10.53
N LEU A 744 2.90 -21.54 -10.94
CA LEU A 744 4.06 -21.87 -10.10
C LEU A 744 4.99 -20.67 -10.11
N SER A 745 5.35 -20.17 -8.94
CA SER A 745 6.20 -18.99 -8.80
C SER A 745 7.29 -19.25 -7.76
N LEU A 746 8.50 -18.70 -8.03
CA LEU A 746 9.62 -18.70 -7.11
C LEU A 746 10.19 -17.28 -7.06
N LEU A 747 10.42 -16.79 -5.86
CA LEU A 747 11.09 -15.53 -5.59
C LEU A 747 12.34 -15.81 -4.77
N VAL A 748 13.48 -15.33 -5.26
CA VAL A 748 14.75 -15.31 -4.52
C VAL A 748 15.04 -13.85 -4.21
N ASN A 749 14.88 -13.48 -2.95
CA ASN A 749 15.17 -12.14 -2.45
C ASN A 749 16.65 -11.98 -2.16
N ASN A 750 17.16 -10.77 -2.32
CA ASN A 750 18.53 -10.38 -2.00
C ASN A 750 19.55 -11.39 -2.56
N LEU A 751 19.53 -11.55 -3.88
CA LEU A 751 20.29 -12.56 -4.63
C LEU A 751 21.81 -12.58 -4.30
N PHE A 752 22.37 -11.44 -3.95
CA PHE A 752 23.81 -11.27 -3.68
C PHE A 752 24.15 -11.16 -2.19
N ASP A 753 23.23 -11.52 -1.30
CA ASP A 753 23.42 -11.55 0.16
C ASP A 753 23.92 -10.21 0.76
N VAL A 754 23.44 -9.09 0.21
CA VAL A 754 23.80 -7.76 0.71
C VAL A 754 23.33 -7.59 2.16
N LYS A 755 24.22 -7.21 3.04
CA LYS A 755 23.87 -6.89 4.44
C LYS A 755 23.45 -5.44 4.53
N TYR A 756 22.15 -5.19 4.74
CA TYR A 756 21.59 -3.84 4.81
C TYR A 756 20.52 -3.71 5.89
N SER A 757 20.18 -2.48 6.25
CA SER A 757 19.04 -2.15 7.09
C SER A 757 18.12 -1.21 6.32
N SER A 758 16.81 -1.45 6.39
CA SER A 758 15.82 -0.66 5.66
C SER A 758 15.30 0.53 6.45
N ASN A 759 15.53 0.52 7.76
CA ASN A 759 15.12 1.53 8.73
C ASN A 759 16.18 1.71 9.79
N GLY A 760 16.13 2.85 10.48
CA GLY A 760 16.96 3.16 11.62
C GLY A 760 16.33 4.23 12.48
N ALA A 761 16.75 4.32 13.74
CA ALA A 761 16.28 5.28 14.72
C ALA A 761 17.39 5.65 15.72
N THR A 762 17.13 6.62 16.58
CA THR A 762 17.93 6.90 17.78
C THR A 762 16.96 7.16 18.93
N TYR A 763 17.37 6.84 20.17
CA TYR A 763 16.58 7.13 21.38
C TYR A 763 17.00 8.44 22.06
N GLY A 764 17.86 9.24 21.37
CA GLY A 764 18.39 10.49 21.90
C GLY A 764 19.65 10.33 22.76
N ASP A 765 20.20 9.12 22.78
CA ASP A 765 21.42 8.71 23.47
C ASP A 765 22.71 8.89 22.62
N GLY A 766 22.57 9.40 21.38
CA GLY A 766 23.66 9.55 20.43
C GLY A 766 24.07 8.23 19.74
N VAL A 767 23.27 7.17 19.90
CA VAL A 767 23.49 5.85 19.30
C VAL A 767 22.50 5.64 18.15
N ALA A 768 22.98 5.05 17.04
CA ALA A 768 22.14 4.63 15.94
C ALA A 768 21.68 3.18 16.14
N TYR A 769 20.39 2.96 16.02
CA TYR A 769 19.75 1.64 16.07
C TYR A 769 19.22 1.27 14.67
N TYR A 770 19.53 0.08 14.24
CA TYR A 770 19.27 -0.40 12.88
C TYR A 770 18.29 -1.55 12.86
N PHE A 771 17.44 -1.60 11.81
CA PHE A 771 16.49 -2.70 11.56
C PHE A 771 17.02 -3.56 10.42
N PRO A 772 17.74 -4.67 10.73
CA PRO A 772 18.45 -5.45 9.75
C PRO A 772 17.49 -6.25 8.88
N GLN A 773 17.81 -6.33 7.60
CA GLN A 773 17.06 -7.11 6.63
C GLN A 773 17.76 -8.44 6.33
N ALA A 774 16.97 -9.44 5.96
CA ALA A 774 17.43 -10.77 5.63
C ALA A 774 18.45 -10.76 4.48
N GLY A 775 19.41 -11.65 4.57
CA GLY A 775 20.28 -12.03 3.47
C GLY A 775 19.51 -12.77 2.37
N THR A 776 20.21 -13.55 1.54
CA THR A 776 19.55 -14.34 0.49
C THR A 776 18.52 -15.29 1.10
N ASN A 777 17.28 -15.18 0.64
CA ASN A 777 16.15 -15.98 1.09
C ASN A 777 15.20 -16.25 -0.08
N PHE A 778 14.26 -17.17 0.07
CA PHE A 778 13.36 -17.55 -1.01
C PHE A 778 11.93 -17.80 -0.55
N MET A 779 10.99 -17.65 -1.49
CA MET A 779 9.59 -18.01 -1.36
C MET A 779 9.12 -18.72 -2.62
N ALA A 780 8.45 -19.86 -2.46
CA ALA A 780 7.78 -20.59 -3.53
C ALA A 780 6.27 -20.50 -3.37
N MET A 781 5.54 -20.38 -4.47
CA MET A 781 4.08 -20.25 -4.45
C MET A 781 3.44 -21.09 -5.55
N MET A 782 2.34 -21.74 -5.22
CA MET A 782 1.43 -22.42 -6.13
C MET A 782 0.06 -21.73 -6.10
N THR A 783 -0.48 -21.45 -7.28
CA THR A 783 -1.83 -20.87 -7.46
C THR A 783 -2.67 -21.81 -8.30
N LEU A 784 -3.88 -22.10 -7.85
CA LEU A 784 -4.87 -22.95 -8.50
C LEU A 784 -6.09 -22.09 -8.83
N LYS A 785 -6.52 -22.06 -10.11
CA LYS A 785 -7.74 -21.35 -10.52
C LYS A 785 -8.68 -22.28 -11.27
N PHE A 786 -9.94 -22.27 -10.88
CA PHE A 786 -11.01 -23.09 -11.42
C PHE A 786 -12.09 -22.25 -12.11
#